data_fbad4baadd81690bc0b4794ed04c4d4d
#
_entry.id   fbad4baadd81690bc0b4794ed04c4d4d
#
_cell.length_a   1.000
_cell.length_b   1.000
_cell.length_c   1.000
_cell.angle_alpha   90.00
_cell.angle_beta   90.00
_cell.angle_gamma   90.00
#
_symmetry.space_group_name_H-M   'P 1'
#
loop_
_entity.id
_entity.type
_entity.pdbx_description
1 polymer ?
#
loop_
_entity_poly.entity_id
_entity_poly.type
_entity_poly.pdbx_seq_one_letter_code
_entity_poly.pdbx_strand_id
1 'polypeptide(L)'
;MIKHYLKVAFRNLIKYKTQSLVSIIGLAVGFTCFALSVLWIRYEMTYDNFYEGADRIYLAGSSFRLYGDGFTYNSSSFLADYLAKNCPEIEKVCRIFYDWNEKKIKNEDVEFVVRRIEVDSNFISMFNIKVLDGDNHLQLKKDEIAITENTAKRIFGKESPIGKHLILEESNEEKIIVAVVKSWEGHSLFSFDILLPFHDTNPNWGNQRCQTLFRIYPNCDIEALKQRLSEYEVQQDGHKYPNSTLIAPLSTLRSSHPREDVNVKLNHIRLFACISGLVIICGICNYLTMLITRIRMRKRELALRKVNGSSNGGLLTLLLTELVLLLILSSGIGLVLIELILPTFKRLSQINEGVSFFYIEVFVYILSLIAVTVGFASLLIRYISKRTLLSNINKKSNLHLSGWFYKSSILFQLFIGIAFVFCTLVMMKQLNFLLNTKELGIERHNVGAVVYCSENVPFKEILEQMPDVTKYLSGFQTPIPKMYFSTFRIKEWEGKATDSEQYIDLEDETINQEYADFFGVEVLEGSMLDEKDGKNMVVINEAAVKAFGWTQPVGKKIDKLGRHYIVKGVIKNISYNAPIHPVAPAMFFLPDNTGRGGIIFKVKEGTWNVVSEKIKAEVNKVNPNAELMLSNMEEVYDTYMKSERTLCQLLSIVSFICIAIAVFGIFSLVTLSCQQRRKEIAIRKVNGANIGIILNLFFREYLLLLVFSSFFAFPLGYVMMKHWLENYIKQTPIEWWLYAVIFIGMGFVIFLSIIWRVWKAAQQNPAEVLKGE
;
A
#
# COMPACT_ATOMS: atom_id res chain seq x y z
N MET A 1 -17.93 -48.09 0.91
CA MET A 1 -17.96 -47.31 2.17
C MET A 1 -17.87 -45.83 1.94
N ILE A 2 -16.96 -45.28 1.14
CA ILE A 2 -16.81 -43.81 0.87
C ILE A 2 -18.11 -43.20 0.34
N LYS A 3 -18.78 -43.84 -0.65
CA LYS A 3 -20.05 -43.37 -1.22
C LYS A 3 -21.17 -43.24 -0.17
N HIS A 4 -21.18 -44.11 0.81
CA HIS A 4 -22.11 -44.05 1.94
C HIS A 4 -21.80 -42.85 2.85
N TYR A 5 -20.52 -42.64 3.20
CA TYR A 5 -20.09 -41.52 4.02
C TYR A 5 -20.38 -40.17 3.36
N LEU A 6 -20.14 -40.04 2.05
CA LEU A 6 -20.47 -38.83 1.26
C LEU A 6 -22.00 -38.56 1.28
N LYS A 7 -22.85 -39.60 1.07
CA LYS A 7 -24.30 -39.41 1.12
C LYS A 7 -24.79 -38.97 2.50
N VAL A 8 -24.19 -39.52 3.56
CA VAL A 8 -24.53 -39.11 4.95
C VAL A 8 -24.03 -37.70 5.23
N ALA A 9 -22.81 -37.35 4.81
CA ALA A 9 -22.25 -36.03 4.96
C ALA A 9 -23.12 -34.95 4.27
N PHE A 10 -23.48 -35.18 3.00
CA PHE A 10 -24.36 -34.27 2.27
C PHE A 10 -25.73 -34.07 2.91
N ARG A 11 -26.38 -35.17 3.36
CA ARG A 11 -27.64 -35.10 4.08
C ARG A 11 -27.52 -34.30 5.38
N ASN A 12 -26.40 -34.42 6.08
CA ASN A 12 -26.16 -33.67 7.31
C ASN A 12 -25.93 -32.18 7.04
N LEU A 13 -25.24 -31.80 5.96
CA LEU A 13 -25.11 -30.43 5.56
C LEU A 13 -26.45 -29.74 5.31
N ILE A 14 -27.38 -30.46 4.65
CA ILE A 14 -28.74 -29.95 4.39
C ILE A 14 -29.59 -29.93 5.69
N LYS A 15 -29.48 -30.94 6.54
CA LYS A 15 -30.20 -31.00 7.83
C LYS A 15 -29.84 -29.81 8.73
N TYR A 16 -28.56 -29.42 8.78
CA TYR A 16 -28.05 -28.32 9.57
C TYR A 16 -27.71 -27.10 8.69
N LYS A 17 -28.60 -26.77 7.73
CA LYS A 17 -28.34 -25.78 6.65
C LYS A 17 -27.80 -24.43 7.14
N THR A 18 -28.36 -23.86 8.21
CA THR A 18 -27.93 -22.56 8.75
C THR A 18 -26.47 -22.60 9.22
N GLN A 19 -26.09 -23.63 10.00
CA GLN A 19 -24.75 -23.80 10.52
C GLN A 19 -23.75 -24.11 9.40
N SER A 20 -24.16 -24.97 8.45
CA SER A 20 -23.33 -25.29 7.27
C SER A 20 -23.07 -24.05 6.43
N LEU A 21 -24.09 -23.25 6.13
CA LEU A 21 -23.98 -22.02 5.36
C LEU A 21 -23.03 -21.01 6.02
N VAL A 22 -23.21 -20.79 7.33
CA VAL A 22 -22.33 -19.89 8.11
C VAL A 22 -20.88 -20.36 8.09
N SER A 23 -20.64 -21.67 8.25
CA SER A 23 -19.28 -22.22 8.18
C SER A 23 -18.68 -22.08 6.79
N ILE A 24 -19.46 -22.35 5.74
CA ILE A 24 -19.02 -22.26 4.34
C ILE A 24 -18.64 -20.81 4.02
N ILE A 25 -19.49 -19.83 4.34
CA ILE A 25 -19.22 -18.42 4.08
C ILE A 25 -17.98 -17.96 4.87
N GLY A 26 -17.92 -18.25 6.18
CA GLY A 26 -16.79 -17.82 7.01
C GLY A 26 -15.44 -18.37 6.54
N LEU A 27 -15.42 -19.65 6.14
CA LEU A 27 -14.20 -20.27 5.59
C LEU A 27 -13.88 -19.78 4.18
N ALA A 28 -14.89 -19.60 3.31
CA ALA A 28 -14.70 -19.09 1.95
C ALA A 28 -14.05 -17.71 1.97
N VAL A 29 -14.57 -16.81 2.81
CA VAL A 29 -14.00 -15.46 3.00
C VAL A 29 -12.59 -15.53 3.57
N GLY A 30 -12.36 -16.41 4.58
CA GLY A 30 -11.02 -16.63 5.13
C GLY A 30 -10.02 -17.11 4.08
N PHE A 31 -10.39 -18.08 3.23
CA PHE A 31 -9.57 -18.56 2.12
C PHE A 31 -9.28 -17.46 1.10
N THR A 32 -10.28 -16.65 0.75
CA THR A 32 -10.15 -15.50 -0.16
C THR A 32 -9.14 -14.49 0.37
N CYS A 33 -9.30 -14.03 1.61
CA CYS A 33 -8.37 -13.07 2.22
C CYS A 33 -6.95 -13.62 2.29
N PHE A 34 -6.79 -14.87 2.70
CA PHE A 34 -5.48 -15.50 2.79
C PHE A 34 -4.82 -15.64 1.41
N ALA A 35 -5.56 -16.12 0.41
CA ALA A 35 -5.04 -16.31 -0.94
C ALA A 35 -4.60 -14.97 -1.57
N LEU A 36 -5.41 -13.91 -1.46
CA LEU A 36 -5.05 -12.59 -1.96
C LEU A 36 -3.82 -12.01 -1.26
N SER A 37 -3.68 -12.24 0.06
CA SER A 37 -2.50 -11.79 0.80
C SER A 37 -1.23 -12.48 0.36
N VAL A 38 -1.27 -13.81 0.21
CA VAL A 38 -0.12 -14.60 -0.22
C VAL A 38 0.26 -14.24 -1.66
N LEU A 39 -0.75 -14.02 -2.52
CA LEU A 39 -0.55 -13.57 -3.89
C LEU A 39 0.17 -12.21 -3.93
N TRP A 40 -0.24 -11.25 -3.09
CA TRP A 40 0.41 -9.95 -3.02
C TRP A 40 1.83 -10.03 -2.50
N ILE A 41 2.07 -10.78 -1.40
CA ILE A 41 3.41 -11.01 -0.88
C ILE A 41 4.31 -11.61 -1.97
N ARG A 42 3.82 -12.65 -2.66
CA ARG A 42 4.59 -13.34 -3.69
C ARG A 42 4.92 -12.41 -4.85
N TYR A 43 3.94 -11.61 -5.30
CA TYR A 43 4.14 -10.61 -6.35
C TYR A 43 5.26 -9.64 -5.99
N GLU A 44 5.23 -9.06 -4.79
CA GLU A 44 6.25 -8.10 -4.36
C GLU A 44 7.62 -8.75 -4.10
N MET A 45 7.65 -9.99 -3.61
CA MET A 45 8.91 -10.72 -3.40
C MET A 45 9.58 -11.19 -4.70
N THR A 46 8.83 -11.33 -5.78
CA THR A 46 9.36 -11.71 -7.09
C THR A 46 9.60 -10.53 -8.02
N TYR A 47 9.31 -9.31 -7.54
CA TYR A 47 9.51 -8.08 -8.30
C TYR A 47 10.99 -7.82 -8.55
N ASP A 48 11.34 -7.56 -9.82
CA ASP A 48 12.72 -7.36 -10.26
C ASP A 48 13.71 -8.49 -9.84
N ASN A 49 13.20 -9.71 -9.67
CA ASN A 49 14.01 -10.87 -9.24
C ASN A 49 14.05 -12.02 -10.26
N PHE A 50 13.58 -11.80 -11.48
CA PHE A 50 13.53 -12.83 -12.53
C PHE A 50 14.76 -12.82 -13.46
N TYR A 51 15.64 -11.83 -13.33
CA TYR A 51 16.88 -11.73 -14.11
C TYR A 51 17.94 -12.71 -13.60
N GLU A 52 18.78 -13.19 -14.49
CA GLU A 52 19.95 -13.96 -14.09
C GLU A 52 20.92 -13.09 -13.28
N GLY A 53 21.19 -13.51 -12.05
CA GLY A 53 22.02 -12.74 -11.10
C GLY A 53 21.35 -11.48 -10.55
N ALA A 54 20.01 -11.45 -10.47
CA ALA A 54 19.24 -10.32 -9.92
C ALA A 54 19.65 -9.93 -8.49
N ASP A 55 20.07 -10.91 -7.68
CA ASP A 55 20.60 -10.72 -6.32
C ASP A 55 21.92 -9.92 -6.29
N ARG A 56 22.63 -9.80 -7.42
CA ARG A 56 23.89 -9.08 -7.60
C ARG A 56 23.76 -7.76 -8.36
N ILE A 57 22.55 -7.36 -8.73
CA ILE A 57 22.29 -6.10 -9.43
C ILE A 57 21.95 -5.03 -8.41
N TYR A 58 22.67 -3.94 -8.47
CA TYR A 58 22.52 -2.78 -7.62
C TYR A 58 22.26 -1.53 -8.45
N LEU A 59 21.59 -0.59 -7.82
CA LEU A 59 21.34 0.74 -8.33
C LEU A 59 22.20 1.74 -7.58
N ALA A 60 22.88 2.62 -8.28
CA ALA A 60 23.62 3.72 -7.71
C ALA A 60 22.79 5.01 -7.77
N GLY A 61 22.79 5.76 -6.69
CA GLY A 61 22.07 7.02 -6.59
C GLY A 61 22.68 7.93 -5.54
N SER A 62 22.03 9.03 -5.26
CA SER A 62 22.46 9.98 -4.24
C SER A 62 21.51 10.02 -3.06
N SER A 63 22.01 10.41 -1.89
CA SER A 63 21.14 10.74 -0.77
C SER A 63 20.46 12.06 -1.05
N PHE A 64 19.15 12.06 -1.00
CA PHE A 64 18.36 13.27 -1.17
C PHE A 64 17.59 13.50 0.14
N ARG A 65 18.01 14.46 0.95
CA ARG A 65 17.42 14.75 2.25
C ARG A 65 15.94 15.18 2.20
N LEU A 66 15.47 15.60 1.03
CA LEU A 66 14.06 15.95 0.79
C LEU A 66 13.07 14.83 0.98
N TYR A 67 13.54 13.59 0.85
CA TYR A 67 12.71 12.39 1.04
C TYR A 67 13.06 11.65 2.36
N GLY A 68 13.56 12.38 3.37
CA GLY A 68 14.08 11.79 4.60
C GLY A 68 15.42 11.12 4.35
N ASP A 69 15.64 9.92 4.88
CA ASP A 69 16.78 9.06 4.52
C ASP A 69 16.62 8.45 3.12
N GLY A 70 15.86 9.10 2.26
CA GLY A 70 15.47 8.64 0.94
C GLY A 70 16.64 8.55 -0.02
N PHE A 71 16.62 7.49 -0.78
CA PHE A 71 17.52 7.20 -1.86
C PHE A 71 16.90 7.72 -3.17
N THR A 72 17.56 8.65 -3.87
CA THR A 72 17.23 8.93 -5.27
C THR A 72 18.16 8.13 -6.16
N TYR A 73 17.60 7.42 -7.12
CA TYR A 73 18.34 6.59 -8.06
C TYR A 73 18.74 7.34 -9.33
N ASN A 74 18.50 8.64 -9.41
CA ASN A 74 19.05 9.45 -10.45
C ASN A 74 20.52 9.73 -10.16
N SER A 75 21.33 9.62 -11.17
CA SER A 75 22.78 9.79 -11.12
C SER A 75 23.29 10.54 -12.34
N SER A 76 24.51 11.05 -12.21
CA SER A 76 25.24 11.60 -13.36
C SER A 76 25.61 10.50 -14.35
N SER A 77 25.57 10.80 -15.64
CA SER A 77 26.07 9.89 -16.69
C SER A 77 27.53 9.50 -16.53
N PHE A 78 28.36 10.35 -15.89
CA PHE A 78 29.76 10.07 -15.58
C PHE A 78 29.95 9.01 -14.50
N LEU A 79 28.93 8.76 -13.65
CA LEU A 79 29.03 7.78 -12.58
C LEU A 79 29.28 6.36 -13.10
N ALA A 80 28.66 5.97 -14.19
CA ALA A 80 28.84 4.65 -14.79
C ALA A 80 30.31 4.42 -15.20
N ASP A 81 30.92 5.41 -15.85
CA ASP A 81 32.31 5.32 -16.28
C ASP A 81 33.27 5.34 -15.08
N TYR A 82 32.96 6.13 -14.05
CA TYR A 82 33.71 6.13 -12.79
C TYR A 82 33.67 4.76 -12.10
N LEU A 83 32.50 4.16 -11.97
CA LEU A 83 32.32 2.84 -11.35
C LEU A 83 33.07 1.76 -12.12
N ALA A 84 32.94 1.73 -13.44
CA ALA A 84 33.63 0.75 -14.29
C ALA A 84 35.17 0.86 -14.20
N LYS A 85 35.70 2.07 -14.01
CA LYS A 85 37.15 2.33 -13.97
C LYS A 85 37.77 2.14 -12.59
N ASN A 86 37.04 2.51 -11.53
CA ASN A 86 37.61 2.60 -10.17
C ASN A 86 37.11 1.53 -9.20
N CYS A 87 36.16 0.70 -9.58
CA CYS A 87 35.56 -0.32 -8.71
C CYS A 87 35.74 -1.72 -9.31
N PRO A 88 36.83 -2.45 -8.97
CA PRO A 88 37.12 -3.77 -9.53
C PRO A 88 36.12 -4.85 -9.11
N GLU A 89 35.30 -4.61 -8.11
CA GLU A 89 34.22 -5.50 -7.68
C GLU A 89 33.06 -5.55 -8.67
N ILE A 90 32.99 -4.60 -9.59
CA ILE A 90 31.88 -4.45 -10.52
C ILE A 90 32.17 -5.23 -11.79
N GLU A 91 31.29 -6.16 -12.12
CA GLU A 91 31.34 -7.00 -13.32
C GLU A 91 30.89 -6.24 -14.57
N LYS A 92 29.75 -5.53 -14.46
CA LYS A 92 29.14 -4.73 -15.54
C LYS A 92 28.46 -3.51 -14.98
N VAL A 93 28.45 -2.43 -15.76
CA VAL A 93 27.71 -1.19 -15.47
C VAL A 93 26.83 -0.85 -16.67
N CYS A 94 25.65 -0.31 -16.42
CA CYS A 94 24.69 0.09 -17.43
C CYS A 94 24.03 1.41 -17.03
N ARG A 95 23.87 2.30 -17.99
CA ARG A 95 23.07 3.53 -17.85
C ARG A 95 21.72 3.31 -18.51
N ILE A 96 20.68 3.76 -17.82
CA ILE A 96 19.35 3.82 -18.39
C ILE A 96 18.75 5.20 -18.13
N PHE A 97 17.87 5.63 -19.02
CA PHE A 97 16.95 6.72 -18.76
C PHE A 97 15.53 6.18 -18.94
N TYR A 98 14.83 6.05 -17.82
CA TYR A 98 13.46 5.56 -17.80
C TYR A 98 12.48 6.72 -17.71
N ASP A 99 11.69 6.89 -18.78
CA ASP A 99 10.60 7.86 -18.77
C ASP A 99 9.36 7.19 -18.14
N TRP A 100 8.93 7.72 -17.01
CA TRP A 100 7.76 7.21 -16.29
C TRP A 100 6.43 7.45 -16.99
N ASN A 101 6.43 8.30 -18.01
CA ASN A 101 5.24 8.61 -18.80
C ASN A 101 5.19 7.71 -20.03
N GLU A 102 3.99 7.24 -20.34
CA GLU A 102 3.74 6.58 -21.61
C GLU A 102 3.78 7.62 -22.72
N LYS A 103 4.41 7.27 -23.84
CA LYS A 103 4.61 8.14 -24.98
C LYS A 103 3.88 7.64 -26.21
N LYS A 104 3.56 8.52 -27.11
CA LYS A 104 2.93 8.19 -28.38
C LYS A 104 3.97 7.98 -29.48
N ILE A 105 3.71 6.98 -30.31
CA ILE A 105 4.44 6.70 -31.54
C ILE A 105 3.45 6.55 -32.68
N LYS A 106 3.86 6.85 -33.89
CA LYS A 106 3.07 6.66 -35.11
C LYS A 106 3.70 5.59 -36.01
N ASN A 107 2.86 4.69 -36.50
CA ASN A 107 3.15 3.82 -37.61
C ASN A 107 2.17 4.18 -38.72
N GLU A 108 2.67 4.84 -39.80
CA GLU A 108 1.83 5.48 -40.79
C GLU A 108 0.84 6.46 -40.13
N ASP A 109 -0.48 6.27 -40.29
CA ASP A 109 -1.51 7.13 -39.70
C ASP A 109 -2.06 6.63 -38.35
N VAL A 110 -1.53 5.53 -37.81
CA VAL A 110 -2.03 4.92 -36.56
C VAL A 110 -1.13 5.27 -35.39
N GLU A 111 -1.74 5.81 -34.33
CA GLU A 111 -1.05 6.13 -33.06
C GLU A 111 -1.08 4.95 -32.10
N PHE A 112 0.05 4.71 -31.45
CA PHE A 112 0.20 3.72 -30.39
C PHE A 112 0.83 4.32 -29.15
N VAL A 113 0.36 3.95 -27.97
CA VAL A 113 0.95 4.33 -26.69
C VAL A 113 1.97 3.27 -26.27
N VAL A 114 3.17 3.68 -25.93
CA VAL A 114 4.30 2.82 -25.61
C VAL A 114 5.13 3.36 -24.45
N ARG A 115 5.81 2.46 -23.73
CA ARG A 115 6.84 2.80 -22.75
C ARG A 115 8.20 2.73 -23.38
N ARG A 116 8.97 3.79 -23.20
CA ARG A 116 10.32 3.90 -23.77
C ARG A 116 11.36 3.83 -22.66
N ILE A 117 12.49 3.22 -22.95
CA ILE A 117 13.69 3.28 -22.12
C ILE A 117 14.90 3.55 -23.01
N GLU A 118 15.69 4.55 -22.64
CA GLU A 118 17.00 4.76 -23.27
C GLU A 118 18.03 3.91 -22.54
N VAL A 119 18.86 3.18 -23.27
CA VAL A 119 19.82 2.22 -22.72
C VAL A 119 21.16 2.31 -23.38
N ASP A 120 22.21 2.03 -22.63
CA ASP A 120 23.54 1.83 -23.21
C ASP A 120 23.73 0.38 -23.73
N SER A 121 24.85 0.13 -24.40
CA SER A 121 25.16 -1.16 -25.03
C SER A 121 25.25 -2.34 -24.04
N ASN A 122 25.43 -2.08 -22.75
CA ASN A 122 25.57 -3.11 -21.73
C ASN A 122 24.21 -3.63 -21.21
N PHE A 123 23.10 -2.93 -21.49
CA PHE A 123 21.77 -3.26 -20.96
C PHE A 123 21.35 -4.68 -21.32
N ILE A 124 21.42 -5.04 -22.62
CA ILE A 124 21.04 -6.38 -23.12
C ILE A 124 21.83 -7.47 -22.40
N SER A 125 23.16 -7.29 -22.29
CA SER A 125 24.03 -8.28 -21.69
C SER A 125 23.94 -8.33 -20.17
N MET A 126 23.56 -7.22 -19.51
CA MET A 126 23.36 -7.16 -18.06
C MET A 126 22.11 -7.91 -17.65
N PHE A 127 21.01 -7.74 -18.36
CA PHE A 127 19.73 -8.37 -18.07
C PHE A 127 19.47 -9.66 -18.84
N ASN A 128 20.46 -10.12 -19.62
CA ASN A 128 20.39 -11.34 -20.43
C ASN A 128 19.12 -11.38 -21.32
N ILE A 129 18.79 -10.24 -21.94
CA ILE A 129 17.64 -10.10 -22.81
C ILE A 129 17.89 -10.83 -24.12
N LYS A 130 17.00 -11.76 -24.48
CA LYS A 130 17.12 -12.54 -25.72
C LYS A 130 16.65 -11.68 -26.91
N VAL A 131 17.54 -11.51 -27.91
CA VAL A 131 17.16 -10.97 -29.22
C VAL A 131 16.51 -12.11 -30.02
N LEU A 132 15.32 -11.87 -30.55
CA LEU A 132 14.53 -12.86 -31.31
C LEU A 132 14.75 -12.70 -32.82
N ASP A 133 14.94 -11.45 -33.28
CA ASP A 133 15.19 -11.13 -34.68
C ASP A 133 16.09 -9.87 -34.72
N GLY A 134 17.05 -9.79 -35.67
CA GLY A 134 18.00 -8.70 -35.81
C GLY A 134 19.39 -8.99 -35.24
N ASP A 135 20.15 -7.93 -34.92
CA ASP A 135 21.54 -8.05 -34.43
C ASP A 135 21.59 -8.49 -32.96
N ASN A 136 22.27 -9.61 -32.69
CA ASN A 136 22.41 -10.18 -31.35
C ASN A 136 23.25 -9.29 -30.39
N HIS A 137 24.13 -8.44 -30.90
CA HIS A 137 24.96 -7.55 -30.07
C HIS A 137 24.31 -6.21 -29.76
N LEU A 138 23.21 -5.92 -30.36
CA LEU A 138 22.36 -4.74 -30.22
C LEU A 138 23.09 -3.46 -29.76
N GLN A 139 23.92 -2.92 -30.64
CA GLN A 139 24.50 -1.60 -30.47
C GLN A 139 23.65 -0.59 -31.27
N LEU A 140 22.65 -0.02 -30.59
CA LEU A 140 21.73 0.94 -31.21
C LEU A 140 22.48 2.24 -31.57
N LYS A 141 22.35 2.67 -32.81
CA LYS A 141 22.75 4.02 -33.25
C LYS A 141 21.63 5.01 -32.98
N LYS A 142 21.92 6.29 -33.13
CA LYS A 142 20.98 7.38 -32.81
C LYS A 142 19.58 7.21 -33.44
N ASP A 143 19.52 6.71 -34.67
CA ASP A 143 18.28 6.56 -35.43
C ASP A 143 17.70 5.13 -35.39
N GLU A 144 18.30 4.25 -34.61
CA GLU A 144 17.93 2.85 -34.50
C GLU A 144 17.19 2.57 -33.18
N ILE A 145 16.21 1.67 -33.25
CA ILE A 145 15.45 1.23 -32.08
C ILE A 145 15.28 -0.28 -32.08
N ALA A 146 15.08 -0.86 -30.88
CA ALA A 146 14.59 -2.20 -30.74
C ALA A 146 13.20 -2.21 -30.09
N ILE A 147 12.35 -3.15 -30.49
CA ILE A 147 11.01 -3.27 -29.94
C ILE A 147 10.80 -4.64 -29.30
N THR A 148 9.88 -4.72 -28.33
CA THR A 148 9.53 -6.02 -27.75
C THR A 148 8.67 -6.85 -28.69
N GLU A 149 8.71 -8.19 -28.52
CA GLU A 149 7.87 -9.11 -29.27
C GLU A 149 6.37 -8.78 -29.19
N ASN A 150 5.91 -8.37 -28.00
CA ASN A 150 4.50 -7.98 -27.80
C ASN A 150 4.15 -6.72 -28.57
N THR A 151 5.05 -5.74 -28.59
CA THR A 151 4.88 -4.48 -29.33
C THR A 151 4.94 -4.73 -30.84
N ALA A 152 5.87 -5.59 -31.29
CA ALA A 152 5.91 -6.00 -32.69
C ALA A 152 4.59 -6.62 -33.16
N LYS A 153 4.03 -7.57 -32.39
CA LYS A 153 2.73 -8.19 -32.69
C LYS A 153 1.57 -7.19 -32.66
N ARG A 154 1.60 -6.22 -31.73
CA ARG A 154 0.55 -5.22 -31.59
C ARG A 154 0.51 -4.22 -32.75
N ILE A 155 1.68 -3.82 -33.27
CA ILE A 155 1.80 -2.80 -34.32
C ILE A 155 1.77 -3.43 -35.71
N PHE A 156 2.51 -4.50 -35.94
CA PHE A 156 2.75 -5.09 -37.27
C PHE A 156 2.05 -6.44 -37.47
N GLY A 157 1.39 -7.00 -36.44
CA GLY A 157 0.70 -8.28 -36.52
C GLY A 157 1.64 -9.45 -36.81
N LYS A 158 1.58 -10.00 -38.01
CA LYS A 158 2.42 -11.12 -38.47
C LYS A 158 3.58 -10.70 -39.38
N GLU A 159 3.65 -9.44 -39.74
CA GLU A 159 4.71 -8.92 -40.60
C GLU A 159 6.00 -8.71 -39.83
N SER A 160 7.16 -8.88 -40.52
CA SER A 160 8.45 -8.57 -39.91
C SER A 160 8.55 -7.05 -39.68
N PRO A 161 8.87 -6.60 -38.46
CA PRO A 161 9.07 -5.19 -38.17
C PRO A 161 10.46 -4.67 -38.55
N ILE A 162 11.43 -5.56 -38.82
CA ILE A 162 12.83 -5.17 -39.10
C ILE A 162 12.90 -4.31 -40.37
N GLY A 163 13.62 -3.19 -40.26
CA GLY A 163 13.75 -2.21 -41.33
C GLY A 163 12.56 -1.28 -41.54
N LYS A 164 11.47 -1.47 -40.79
CA LYS A 164 10.35 -0.52 -40.80
C LYS A 164 10.62 0.68 -39.91
N HIS A 165 9.91 1.77 -40.15
CA HIS A 165 10.07 3.05 -39.47
C HIS A 165 8.94 3.31 -38.51
N LEU A 166 9.25 3.93 -37.38
CA LEU A 166 8.30 4.47 -36.42
C LEU A 166 8.63 5.94 -36.16
N ILE A 167 7.63 6.78 -36.07
CA ILE A 167 7.78 8.20 -35.77
C ILE A 167 7.53 8.42 -34.28
N LEU A 168 8.49 9.02 -33.59
CA LEU A 168 8.32 9.49 -32.22
C LEU A 168 7.56 10.81 -32.26
N GLU A 169 6.33 10.87 -31.75
CA GLU A 169 5.45 12.03 -31.91
C GLU A 169 6.04 13.30 -31.27
N GLU A 170 6.75 13.20 -30.15
CA GLU A 170 7.32 14.35 -29.44
C GLU A 170 8.40 15.10 -30.23
N SER A 171 9.33 14.37 -30.84
CA SER A 171 10.45 14.96 -31.59
C SER A 171 10.20 14.97 -33.10
N ASN A 172 9.11 14.35 -33.55
CA ASN A 172 8.85 14.07 -34.97
C ASN A 172 10.03 13.37 -35.66
N GLU A 173 10.84 12.62 -34.89
CA GLU A 173 11.98 11.87 -35.40
C GLU A 173 11.53 10.49 -35.89
N GLU A 174 11.99 10.15 -37.06
CA GLU A 174 11.81 8.82 -37.65
C GLU A 174 12.92 7.88 -37.16
N LYS A 175 12.55 6.71 -36.63
CA LYS A 175 13.44 5.69 -36.10
C LYS A 175 13.25 4.36 -36.82
N ILE A 176 14.36 3.69 -37.11
CA ILE A 176 14.39 2.39 -37.82
C ILE A 176 14.43 1.25 -36.80
N ILE A 177 13.56 0.27 -37.00
CA ILE A 177 13.55 -0.95 -36.16
C ILE A 177 14.65 -1.90 -36.65
N VAL A 178 15.66 -2.13 -35.80
CA VAL A 178 16.79 -3.01 -36.13
C VAL A 178 16.75 -4.34 -35.40
N ALA A 179 15.97 -4.46 -34.34
CA ALA A 179 15.84 -5.71 -33.60
C ALA A 179 14.49 -5.88 -32.92
N VAL A 180 14.11 -7.15 -32.73
CA VAL A 180 13.01 -7.56 -31.88
C VAL A 180 13.57 -8.31 -30.68
N VAL A 181 13.27 -7.85 -29.49
CA VAL A 181 13.70 -8.46 -28.24
C VAL A 181 12.54 -9.20 -27.55
N LYS A 182 12.86 -10.24 -26.78
CA LYS A 182 11.87 -10.95 -26.01
C LYS A 182 11.29 -10.01 -24.95
N SER A 183 9.97 -9.97 -24.84
CA SER A 183 9.30 -9.27 -23.73
C SER A 183 9.69 -9.91 -22.39
N TRP A 184 9.83 -9.11 -21.35
CA TRP A 184 10.12 -9.67 -20.03
C TRP A 184 9.01 -10.60 -19.54
N GLU A 185 9.41 -11.73 -18.97
CA GLU A 185 8.47 -12.73 -18.44
C GLU A 185 8.01 -12.42 -17.02
N GLY A 186 8.68 -11.50 -16.32
CA GLY A 186 8.38 -11.08 -14.97
C GLY A 186 8.00 -9.62 -14.88
N HIS A 187 7.64 -9.20 -13.67
CA HIS A 187 7.28 -7.82 -13.39
C HIS A 187 8.50 -7.02 -12.94
N SER A 188 8.68 -5.90 -13.58
CA SER A 188 9.79 -4.97 -13.34
C SER A 188 9.30 -3.53 -13.24
N LEU A 189 10.04 -2.75 -12.46
CA LEU A 189 9.85 -1.30 -12.40
C LEU A 189 10.19 -0.64 -13.74
N PHE A 190 11.16 -1.18 -14.47
CA PHE A 190 11.65 -0.69 -15.76
C PHE A 190 11.00 -1.42 -16.95
N SER A 191 9.68 -1.63 -16.91
CA SER A 191 8.97 -2.24 -18.04
C SER A 191 9.05 -1.34 -19.28
N PHE A 192 9.28 -1.93 -20.45
CA PHE A 192 9.44 -1.21 -21.71
C PHE A 192 8.77 -1.92 -22.88
N ASP A 193 8.40 -1.13 -23.87
CA ASP A 193 7.92 -1.55 -25.19
C ASP A 193 8.99 -1.32 -26.27
N ILE A 194 9.80 -0.24 -26.08
CA ILE A 194 10.82 0.21 -27.03
C ILE A 194 12.12 0.52 -26.29
N LEU A 195 13.23 0.08 -26.86
CA LEU A 195 14.59 0.45 -26.46
C LEU A 195 15.16 1.49 -27.42
N LEU A 196 15.65 2.58 -26.85
CA LEU A 196 16.33 3.67 -27.54
C LEU A 196 17.79 3.74 -27.10
N PRO A 197 18.73 4.25 -27.92
CA PRO A 197 20.09 4.47 -27.49
C PRO A 197 20.15 5.60 -26.45
N PHE A 198 20.88 5.37 -25.35
CA PHE A 198 21.12 6.40 -24.34
C PHE A 198 21.98 7.52 -24.90
N HIS A 199 21.51 8.75 -24.79
CA HIS A 199 22.23 9.93 -25.21
C HIS A 199 22.12 11.05 -24.17
N ASP A 200 23.28 11.48 -23.63
CA ASP A 200 23.33 12.63 -22.73
C ASP A 200 23.82 13.85 -23.48
N THR A 201 22.97 14.86 -23.60
CA THR A 201 23.24 16.10 -24.29
C THR A 201 24.07 17.09 -23.47
N ASN A 202 24.13 16.92 -22.14
CA ASN A 202 24.84 17.80 -21.23
C ASN A 202 25.49 17.01 -20.07
N PRO A 203 26.51 16.18 -20.37
CA PRO A 203 27.12 15.33 -19.37
C PRO A 203 27.95 16.16 -18.38
N ASN A 204 27.59 16.09 -17.12
CA ASN A 204 28.34 16.68 -16.00
C ASN A 204 27.93 16.00 -14.67
N TRP A 205 28.77 16.18 -13.63
CA TRP A 205 28.52 15.56 -12.33
C TRP A 205 27.28 16.11 -11.60
N GLY A 206 26.90 17.35 -11.88
CA GLY A 206 25.70 17.97 -11.29
C GLY A 206 24.37 17.58 -11.97
N ASN A 207 24.43 17.04 -13.20
CA ASN A 207 23.25 16.65 -13.97
C ASN A 207 22.87 15.20 -13.67
N GLN A 208 21.90 15.00 -12.79
CA GLN A 208 21.42 13.67 -12.40
C GLN A 208 20.26 13.22 -13.31
N ARG A 209 20.56 12.92 -14.58
CA ARG A 209 19.57 12.60 -15.60
C ARG A 209 19.27 11.10 -15.74
N CYS A 210 20.22 10.23 -15.47
CA CYS A 210 20.09 8.79 -15.72
C CYS A 210 20.07 7.96 -14.44
N GLN A 211 19.69 6.71 -14.56
CA GLN A 211 19.85 5.70 -13.54
C GLN A 211 21.06 4.84 -13.89
N THR A 212 21.97 4.64 -12.93
CA THR A 212 23.14 3.80 -13.10
C THR A 212 22.95 2.48 -12.37
N LEU A 213 22.83 1.41 -13.14
CA LEU A 213 22.75 0.03 -12.65
C LEU A 213 24.11 -0.65 -12.79
N PHE A 214 24.46 -1.51 -11.85
CA PHE A 214 25.68 -2.29 -11.95
C PHE A 214 25.52 -3.67 -11.32
N ARG A 215 26.25 -4.65 -11.86
CA ARG A 215 26.30 -6.02 -11.34
C ARG A 215 27.68 -6.26 -10.74
N ILE A 216 27.72 -6.84 -9.54
CA ILE A 216 28.95 -7.21 -8.86
C ILE A 216 29.35 -8.65 -9.14
N TYR A 217 30.66 -8.94 -9.03
CA TYR A 217 31.14 -10.31 -9.05
C TYR A 217 30.61 -11.14 -7.86
N PRO A 218 30.46 -12.47 -7.99
CA PRO A 218 30.08 -13.32 -6.86
C PRO A 218 31.06 -13.17 -5.68
N ASN A 219 30.54 -13.17 -4.44
CA ASN A 219 31.32 -13.11 -3.20
C ASN A 219 32.11 -11.80 -2.96
N CYS A 220 31.68 -10.69 -3.57
CA CYS A 220 32.26 -9.39 -3.25
C CYS A 220 31.75 -8.83 -1.93
N ASP A 221 32.61 -8.06 -1.25
CA ASP A 221 32.22 -7.31 -0.04
C ASP A 221 31.51 -6.02 -0.43
N ILE A 222 30.17 -6.07 -0.39
CA ILE A 222 29.32 -4.92 -0.73
C ILE A 222 29.41 -3.80 0.31
N GLU A 223 29.70 -4.10 1.57
CA GLU A 223 29.80 -3.08 2.61
C GLU A 223 31.09 -2.26 2.44
N ALA A 224 32.19 -2.89 2.05
CA ALA A 224 33.42 -2.18 1.69
C ALA A 224 33.21 -1.26 0.48
N LEU A 225 32.45 -1.71 -0.53
CA LEU A 225 32.09 -0.89 -1.68
C LEU A 225 31.20 0.30 -1.28
N LYS A 226 30.19 0.10 -0.42
CA LYS A 226 29.34 1.17 0.12
C LYS A 226 30.17 2.22 0.85
N GLN A 227 31.08 1.80 1.71
CA GLN A 227 31.95 2.71 2.48
C GLN A 227 32.84 3.54 1.56
N ARG A 228 33.41 2.95 0.50
CA ARG A 228 34.23 3.66 -0.46
C ARG A 228 33.44 4.66 -1.28
N LEU A 229 32.21 4.33 -1.64
CA LEU A 229 31.34 5.20 -2.42
C LEU A 229 30.60 6.25 -1.57
N SER A 230 30.65 6.16 -0.25
CA SER A 230 30.06 7.16 0.64
C SER A 230 30.80 8.48 0.64
N GLU A 231 32.13 8.44 0.36
CA GLU A 231 32.98 9.61 0.24
C GLU A 231 34.08 9.37 -0.81
N TYR A 232 34.05 10.09 -1.91
CA TYR A 232 35.09 10.03 -2.94
C TYR A 232 35.23 11.37 -3.67
N GLU A 233 36.38 11.59 -4.35
CA GLU A 233 36.62 12.79 -5.11
C GLU A 233 36.38 12.55 -6.61
N VAL A 234 35.73 13.49 -7.24
CA VAL A 234 35.55 13.55 -8.70
C VAL A 234 36.24 14.80 -9.26
N GLN A 235 36.72 14.69 -10.47
CA GLN A 235 37.39 15.81 -11.16
C GLN A 235 36.47 16.32 -12.30
N GLN A 236 36.19 17.61 -12.30
CA GLN A 236 35.50 18.30 -13.38
C GLN A 236 36.13 19.68 -13.60
N ASP A 237 36.33 20.03 -14.86
CA ASP A 237 36.91 21.33 -15.26
C ASP A 237 38.24 21.69 -14.55
N GLY A 238 39.08 20.66 -14.29
CA GLY A 238 40.34 20.81 -13.58
C GLY A 238 40.24 20.94 -12.06
N HIS A 239 39.06 20.98 -11.50
CA HIS A 239 38.83 21.06 -10.06
C HIS A 239 38.36 19.71 -9.47
N LYS A 240 38.76 19.46 -8.23
CA LYS A 240 38.31 18.30 -7.46
C LYS A 240 37.11 18.68 -6.60
N TYR A 241 36.09 17.83 -6.63
CA TYR A 241 34.88 17.98 -5.83
C TYR A 241 34.62 16.71 -5.02
N PRO A 242 34.24 16.85 -3.74
CA PRO A 242 33.78 15.71 -2.97
C PRO A 242 32.43 15.24 -3.52
N ASN A 243 32.27 13.93 -3.63
CA ASN A 243 31.04 13.30 -4.07
C ASN A 243 30.70 12.12 -3.16
N SER A 244 29.43 11.76 -3.12
CA SER A 244 28.95 10.57 -2.41
C SER A 244 27.89 9.87 -3.24
N THR A 245 27.92 8.52 -3.23
CA THR A 245 26.96 7.69 -3.95
C THR A 245 26.44 6.61 -3.01
N LEU A 246 25.14 6.54 -2.89
CA LEU A 246 24.47 5.45 -2.21
C LEU A 246 24.19 4.33 -3.19
N ILE A 247 24.22 3.09 -2.70
CA ILE A 247 23.89 1.93 -3.51
C ILE A 247 22.82 1.08 -2.81
N ALA A 248 21.86 0.61 -3.56
CA ALA A 248 20.78 -0.23 -3.09
C ALA A 248 20.56 -1.43 -4.03
N PRO A 249 20.18 -2.62 -3.52
CA PRO A 249 19.80 -3.73 -4.37
C PRO A 249 18.59 -3.38 -5.24
N LEU A 250 18.61 -3.81 -6.51
CA LEU A 250 17.51 -3.55 -7.44
C LEU A 250 16.17 -4.07 -6.90
N SER A 251 16.18 -5.21 -6.23
CA SER A 251 14.99 -5.83 -5.62
C SER A 251 14.32 -4.98 -4.53
N THR A 252 15.04 -4.02 -3.93
CA THR A 252 14.48 -3.12 -2.91
C THR A 252 13.96 -1.81 -3.47
N LEU A 253 14.17 -1.54 -4.75
CA LEU A 253 13.84 -0.28 -5.39
C LEU A 253 12.37 0.09 -5.24
N ARG A 254 11.45 -0.88 -5.47
CA ARG A 254 10.01 -0.65 -5.36
C ARG A 254 9.56 -0.22 -3.95
N SER A 255 10.24 -0.68 -2.90
CA SER A 255 9.93 -0.33 -1.51
C SER A 255 10.64 0.92 -1.00
N SER A 256 11.67 1.38 -1.70
CA SER A 256 12.45 2.58 -1.38
C SER A 256 12.28 3.70 -2.42
N HIS A 257 11.31 3.54 -3.34
CA HIS A 257 11.10 4.48 -4.43
C HIS A 257 10.68 5.86 -3.90
N PRO A 258 11.30 6.96 -4.35
CA PRO A 258 10.97 8.31 -3.88
C PRO A 258 9.57 8.78 -4.32
N ARG A 259 9.04 8.25 -5.42
CA ARG A 259 7.68 8.56 -5.85
C ARG A 259 6.68 7.73 -5.04
N GLU A 260 5.84 8.39 -4.28
CA GLU A 260 4.83 7.78 -3.41
C GLU A 260 3.79 6.94 -4.15
N ASP A 261 3.49 7.27 -5.42
CA ASP A 261 2.56 6.52 -6.27
C ASP A 261 3.12 5.17 -6.74
N VAL A 262 4.44 4.99 -6.69
CA VAL A 262 5.15 3.76 -7.07
C VAL A 262 5.60 2.98 -5.84
N ASN A 263 5.89 3.68 -4.75
CA ASN A 263 6.40 3.08 -3.53
C ASN A 263 5.37 2.14 -2.88
N VAL A 264 5.80 0.91 -2.62
CA VAL A 264 4.99 -0.08 -1.90
C VAL A 264 5.59 -0.32 -0.52
N LYS A 265 4.88 0.12 0.51
CA LYS A 265 5.33 -0.04 1.88
C LYS A 265 5.28 -1.50 2.32
N LEU A 266 6.42 -2.18 2.39
CA LEU A 266 6.54 -3.59 2.79
C LEU A 266 5.88 -3.87 4.15
N ASN A 267 5.89 -2.91 5.05
CA ASN A 267 5.22 -3.02 6.34
C ASN A 267 3.70 -3.17 6.19
N HIS A 268 3.08 -2.52 5.20
CA HIS A 268 1.65 -2.67 4.91
C HIS A 268 1.33 -4.07 4.39
N ILE A 269 2.19 -4.63 3.53
CA ILE A 269 2.05 -6.00 3.02
C ILE A 269 2.18 -7.02 4.15
N ARG A 270 3.20 -6.87 5.00
CA ARG A 270 3.40 -7.74 6.18
C ARG A 270 2.22 -7.66 7.15
N LEU A 271 1.72 -6.46 7.41
CA LEU A 271 0.56 -6.24 8.26
C LEU A 271 -0.67 -6.93 7.67
N PHE A 272 -0.95 -6.75 6.38
CA PHE A 272 -2.07 -7.39 5.69
C PHE A 272 -1.96 -8.92 5.70
N ALA A 273 -0.76 -9.47 5.57
CA ALA A 273 -0.51 -10.90 5.69
C ALA A 273 -0.82 -11.44 7.09
N CYS A 274 -0.33 -10.76 8.13
CA CYS A 274 -0.64 -11.13 9.52
C CYS A 274 -2.15 -11.10 9.79
N ILE A 275 -2.82 -10.06 9.33
CA ILE A 275 -4.26 -9.88 9.46
C ILE A 275 -5.01 -11.02 8.78
N SER A 276 -4.66 -11.35 7.55
CA SER A 276 -5.30 -12.42 6.79
C SER A 276 -5.07 -13.79 7.43
N GLY A 277 -3.88 -14.02 7.99
CA GLY A 277 -3.59 -15.19 8.81
C GLY A 277 -4.51 -15.28 10.04
N LEU A 278 -4.76 -14.17 10.72
CA LEU A 278 -5.70 -14.13 11.85
C LEU A 278 -7.15 -14.38 11.43
N VAL A 279 -7.56 -13.84 10.28
CA VAL A 279 -8.93 -14.07 9.73
C VAL A 279 -9.16 -15.55 9.44
N ILE A 280 -8.22 -16.23 8.78
CA ILE A 280 -8.35 -17.65 8.50
C ILE A 280 -8.37 -18.50 9.79
N ILE A 281 -7.54 -18.15 10.78
CA ILE A 281 -7.54 -18.80 12.09
C ILE A 281 -8.92 -18.61 12.76
N CYS A 282 -9.51 -17.41 12.73
CA CYS A 282 -10.86 -17.15 13.22
C CYS A 282 -11.90 -18.02 12.52
N GLY A 283 -11.83 -18.14 11.20
CA GLY A 283 -12.71 -18.99 10.40
C GLY A 283 -12.61 -20.46 10.77
N ILE A 284 -11.38 -20.97 10.92
CA ILE A 284 -11.11 -22.35 11.35
C ILE A 284 -11.62 -22.59 12.78
N CYS A 285 -11.33 -21.69 13.72
CA CYS A 285 -11.82 -21.78 15.10
C CYS A 285 -13.36 -21.79 15.16
N ASN A 286 -14.01 -20.93 14.38
CA ASN A 286 -15.47 -20.91 14.29
C ASN A 286 -16.02 -22.25 13.77
N TYR A 287 -15.42 -22.78 12.69
CA TYR A 287 -15.80 -24.09 12.16
C TYR A 287 -15.59 -25.21 13.18
N LEU A 288 -14.43 -25.28 13.85
CA LEU A 288 -14.13 -26.32 14.83
C LEU A 288 -15.11 -26.26 16.02
N THR A 289 -15.47 -25.08 16.45
CA THR A 289 -16.49 -24.85 17.47
C THR A 289 -17.84 -25.44 17.04
N MET A 290 -18.25 -25.20 15.79
CA MET A 290 -19.48 -25.78 15.23
C MET A 290 -19.40 -27.30 15.06
N LEU A 291 -18.24 -27.83 14.64
CA LEU A 291 -18.01 -29.27 14.52
C LEU A 291 -18.17 -29.97 15.85
N ILE A 292 -17.55 -29.43 16.90
CA ILE A 292 -17.68 -29.98 18.27
C ILE A 292 -19.16 -29.94 18.71
N THR A 293 -19.85 -28.84 18.40
CA THR A 293 -21.28 -28.69 18.66
C THR A 293 -22.12 -29.78 17.99
N ARG A 294 -21.87 -30.06 16.70
CA ARG A 294 -22.57 -31.12 15.94
C ARG A 294 -22.30 -32.52 16.49
N ILE A 295 -21.04 -32.81 16.84
CA ILE A 295 -20.67 -34.09 17.46
C ILE A 295 -21.49 -34.31 18.74
N ARG A 296 -21.66 -33.28 19.58
CA ARG A 296 -22.44 -33.35 20.81
C ARG A 296 -23.93 -33.55 20.54
N MET A 297 -24.50 -32.81 19.59
CA MET A 297 -25.94 -32.98 19.24
C MET A 297 -26.26 -34.39 18.71
N ARG A 298 -25.26 -35.02 18.05
CA ARG A 298 -25.37 -36.34 17.45
C ARG A 298 -24.85 -37.48 18.36
N LYS A 299 -24.60 -37.18 19.64
CA LYS A 299 -24.01 -38.14 20.58
C LYS A 299 -24.78 -39.48 20.63
N ARG A 300 -26.12 -39.43 20.64
CA ARG A 300 -26.96 -40.67 20.63
C ARG A 300 -26.78 -41.46 19.30
N GLU A 301 -26.79 -40.78 18.15
CA GLU A 301 -26.58 -41.42 16.84
C GLU A 301 -25.20 -42.09 16.77
N LEU A 302 -24.13 -41.36 17.17
CA LEU A 302 -22.77 -41.87 17.16
C LEU A 302 -22.58 -43.03 18.13
N ALA A 303 -23.24 -43.01 19.31
CA ALA A 303 -23.24 -44.11 20.25
C ALA A 303 -23.94 -45.35 19.69
N LEU A 304 -25.13 -45.19 19.09
CA LEU A 304 -25.83 -46.29 18.42
C LEU A 304 -25.02 -46.94 17.31
N ARG A 305 -24.32 -46.13 16.47
CA ARG A 305 -23.44 -46.68 15.45
C ARG A 305 -22.27 -47.48 16.03
N LYS A 306 -21.78 -47.09 17.21
CA LYS A 306 -20.73 -47.81 17.91
C LYS A 306 -21.22 -49.13 18.49
N VAL A 307 -22.41 -49.13 19.09
CA VAL A 307 -23.05 -50.35 19.56
C VAL A 307 -23.32 -51.34 18.41
N ASN A 308 -23.67 -50.80 17.22
CA ASN A 308 -23.84 -51.57 16.00
C ASN A 308 -22.52 -51.94 15.27
N GLY A 309 -21.39 -51.88 15.98
CA GLY A 309 -20.10 -52.40 15.48
C GLY A 309 -19.24 -51.42 14.67
N SER A 310 -19.57 -50.11 14.63
CA SER A 310 -18.71 -49.12 13.98
C SER A 310 -17.40 -48.92 14.77
N SER A 311 -16.26 -49.09 14.12
CA SER A 311 -14.94 -48.79 14.69
C SER A 311 -14.75 -47.30 14.98
N ASN A 312 -13.82 -46.96 15.89
CA ASN A 312 -13.44 -45.55 16.13
C ASN A 312 -12.90 -44.89 14.86
N GLY A 313 -12.20 -45.63 14.02
CA GLY A 313 -11.71 -45.17 12.70
C GLY A 313 -12.88 -44.86 11.76
N GLY A 314 -13.91 -45.70 11.69
CA GLY A 314 -15.08 -45.47 10.86
C GLY A 314 -15.88 -44.21 11.25
N LEU A 315 -15.98 -43.94 12.55
CA LEU A 315 -16.62 -42.68 13.05
C LEU A 315 -15.76 -41.46 12.75
N LEU A 316 -14.43 -41.56 12.88
CA LEU A 316 -13.51 -40.51 12.52
C LEU A 316 -13.61 -40.19 11.01
N THR A 317 -13.57 -41.23 10.15
CA THR A 317 -13.70 -41.07 8.70
C THR A 317 -15.02 -40.40 8.31
N LEU A 318 -16.15 -40.75 8.96
CA LEU A 318 -17.42 -40.10 8.70
C LEU A 318 -17.39 -38.59 8.99
N LEU A 319 -16.82 -38.19 10.13
CA LEU A 319 -16.75 -36.80 10.54
C LEU A 319 -15.75 -36.01 9.68
N LEU A 320 -14.61 -36.63 9.31
CA LEU A 320 -13.63 -36.04 8.39
C LEU A 320 -14.19 -35.90 6.97
N THR A 321 -15.02 -36.85 6.50
CA THR A 321 -15.68 -36.72 5.18
C THR A 321 -16.64 -35.52 5.16
N GLU A 322 -17.38 -35.29 6.27
CA GLU A 322 -18.23 -34.11 6.40
C GLU A 322 -17.41 -32.80 6.39
N LEU A 323 -16.28 -32.77 7.08
CA LEU A 323 -15.34 -31.65 7.07
C LEU A 323 -14.78 -31.39 5.69
N VAL A 324 -14.21 -32.41 5.03
CA VAL A 324 -13.58 -32.28 3.71
C VAL A 324 -14.58 -31.76 2.67
N LEU A 325 -15.82 -32.30 2.69
CA LEU A 325 -16.87 -31.83 1.78
C LEU A 325 -17.19 -30.34 2.00
N LEU A 326 -17.25 -29.91 3.25
CA LEU A 326 -17.50 -28.51 3.59
C LEU A 326 -16.30 -27.61 3.17
N LEU A 327 -15.07 -28.06 3.38
CA LEU A 327 -13.87 -27.32 2.97
C LEU A 327 -13.78 -27.19 1.43
N ILE A 328 -14.12 -28.24 0.68
CA ILE A 328 -14.19 -28.20 -0.79
C ILE A 328 -15.25 -27.21 -1.26
N LEU A 329 -16.45 -27.21 -0.65
CA LEU A 329 -17.48 -26.22 -0.99
C LEU A 329 -17.04 -24.80 -0.66
N SER A 330 -16.41 -24.61 0.51
CA SER A 330 -15.89 -23.31 0.94
C SER A 330 -14.77 -22.80 0.01
N SER A 331 -13.86 -23.68 -0.40
CA SER A 331 -12.78 -23.32 -1.33
C SER A 331 -13.29 -22.99 -2.73
N GLY A 332 -14.32 -23.73 -3.21
CA GLY A 332 -14.99 -23.40 -4.47
C GLY A 332 -15.63 -22.01 -4.47
N ILE A 333 -16.37 -21.69 -3.40
CA ILE A 333 -16.93 -20.34 -3.23
C ILE A 333 -15.81 -19.30 -3.05
N GLY A 334 -14.75 -19.64 -2.31
CA GLY A 334 -13.59 -18.78 -2.13
C GLY A 334 -12.90 -18.42 -3.46
N LEU A 335 -12.76 -19.39 -4.38
CA LEU A 335 -12.21 -19.14 -5.73
C LEU A 335 -13.12 -18.19 -6.54
N VAL A 336 -14.44 -18.35 -6.47
CA VAL A 336 -15.37 -17.41 -7.12
C VAL A 336 -15.25 -16.00 -6.51
N LEU A 337 -15.13 -15.91 -5.18
CA LEU A 337 -14.93 -14.61 -4.51
C LEU A 337 -13.59 -13.97 -4.89
N ILE A 338 -12.53 -14.75 -5.03
CA ILE A 338 -11.23 -14.25 -5.52
C ILE A 338 -11.41 -13.62 -6.88
N GLU A 339 -12.04 -14.30 -7.82
CA GLU A 339 -12.24 -13.81 -9.19
C GLU A 339 -13.05 -12.50 -9.22
N LEU A 340 -14.10 -12.41 -8.42
CA LEU A 340 -14.94 -11.21 -8.32
C LEU A 340 -14.22 -10.02 -7.69
N ILE A 341 -13.37 -10.25 -6.70
CA ILE A 341 -12.66 -9.20 -5.96
C ILE A 341 -11.35 -8.81 -6.66
N LEU A 342 -10.79 -9.70 -7.46
CA LEU A 342 -9.47 -9.55 -8.07
C LEU A 342 -9.27 -8.24 -8.85
N PRO A 343 -10.20 -7.74 -9.69
CA PRO A 343 -10.00 -6.48 -10.40
C PRO A 343 -9.85 -5.29 -9.45
N THR A 344 -10.66 -5.25 -8.40
CA THR A 344 -10.58 -4.21 -7.37
C THR A 344 -9.30 -4.34 -6.54
N PHE A 345 -8.93 -5.57 -6.18
CA PHE A 345 -7.72 -5.85 -5.43
C PHE A 345 -6.45 -5.47 -6.22
N LYS A 346 -6.37 -5.79 -7.52
CA LYS A 346 -5.27 -5.39 -8.40
C LYS A 346 -5.09 -3.88 -8.41
N ARG A 347 -6.19 -3.13 -8.57
CA ARG A 347 -6.16 -1.66 -8.55
C ARG A 347 -5.66 -1.11 -7.21
N LEU A 348 -6.06 -1.71 -6.09
CA LEU A 348 -5.64 -1.29 -4.75
C LEU A 348 -4.19 -1.69 -4.44
N SER A 349 -3.76 -2.88 -4.83
CA SER A 349 -2.42 -3.42 -4.57
C SER A 349 -1.37 -3.01 -5.60
N GLN A 350 -1.74 -2.22 -6.62
CA GLN A 350 -0.86 -1.78 -7.72
C GLN A 350 -0.25 -2.96 -8.51
N ILE A 351 -0.99 -4.07 -8.62
CA ILE A 351 -0.57 -5.21 -9.44
C ILE A 351 -1.02 -4.97 -10.88
N ASN A 352 -0.08 -4.64 -11.76
CA ASN A 352 -0.37 -4.26 -13.16
C ASN A 352 -0.45 -5.45 -14.11
N GLU A 353 0.16 -6.60 -13.77
CA GLU A 353 0.27 -7.75 -14.67
C GLU A 353 -0.80 -8.82 -14.49
N GLY A 354 -0.85 -9.75 -15.47
CA GLY A 354 -1.82 -10.82 -15.49
C GLY A 354 -1.67 -11.78 -14.30
N VAL A 355 -2.70 -11.89 -13.47
CA VAL A 355 -2.71 -12.73 -12.26
C VAL A 355 -2.82 -14.22 -12.61
N SER A 356 -3.07 -14.57 -13.88
CA SER A 356 -3.13 -15.96 -14.35
C SER A 356 -1.89 -16.79 -13.97
N PHE A 357 -0.73 -16.16 -13.90
CA PHE A 357 0.53 -16.78 -13.50
C PHE A 357 0.49 -17.35 -12.06
N PHE A 358 -0.28 -16.74 -11.17
CA PHE A 358 -0.34 -17.13 -9.75
C PHE A 358 -1.47 -18.11 -9.39
N TYR A 359 -2.35 -18.48 -10.31
CA TYR A 359 -3.49 -19.38 -9.99
C TYR A 359 -3.05 -20.76 -9.48
N ILE A 360 -2.00 -21.32 -10.04
CA ILE A 360 -1.47 -22.62 -9.59
C ILE A 360 -1.00 -22.50 -8.13
N GLU A 361 -0.28 -21.44 -7.80
CA GLU A 361 0.20 -21.19 -6.44
C GLU A 361 -0.96 -21.00 -5.46
N VAL A 362 -1.96 -20.19 -5.80
CA VAL A 362 -3.17 -20.00 -4.99
C VAL A 362 -3.85 -21.35 -4.72
N PHE A 363 -3.97 -22.20 -5.72
CA PHE A 363 -4.54 -23.53 -5.57
C PHE A 363 -3.73 -24.40 -4.61
N VAL A 364 -2.40 -24.40 -4.73
CA VAL A 364 -1.50 -25.13 -3.81
C VAL A 364 -1.64 -24.62 -2.38
N TYR A 365 -1.73 -23.30 -2.17
CA TYR A 365 -1.91 -22.73 -0.85
C TYR A 365 -3.27 -23.09 -0.22
N ILE A 366 -4.36 -23.06 -0.99
CA ILE A 366 -5.68 -23.49 -0.52
C ILE A 366 -5.64 -24.97 -0.15
N LEU A 367 -5.01 -25.80 -0.98
CA LEU A 367 -4.86 -27.24 -0.71
C LEU A 367 -4.06 -27.49 0.57
N SER A 368 -2.96 -26.76 0.78
CA SER A 368 -2.16 -26.88 2.01
C SER A 368 -2.94 -26.47 3.26
N LEU A 369 -3.73 -25.40 3.19
CA LEU A 369 -4.62 -24.98 4.27
C LEU A 369 -5.70 -26.02 4.58
N ILE A 370 -6.29 -26.65 3.55
CA ILE A 370 -7.22 -27.76 3.71
C ILE A 370 -6.53 -28.91 4.44
N ALA A 371 -5.32 -29.30 4.01
CA ALA A 371 -4.57 -30.38 4.63
C ALA A 371 -4.26 -30.10 6.11
N VAL A 372 -3.79 -28.89 6.44
CA VAL A 372 -3.52 -28.46 7.82
C VAL A 372 -4.81 -28.46 8.66
N THR A 373 -5.91 -27.94 8.11
CA THR A 373 -7.22 -27.92 8.82
C THR A 373 -7.75 -29.31 9.11
N VAL A 374 -7.65 -30.23 8.14
CA VAL A 374 -8.05 -31.64 8.28
C VAL A 374 -7.15 -32.36 9.30
N GLY A 375 -5.84 -32.10 9.25
CA GLY A 375 -4.89 -32.63 10.23
C GLY A 375 -5.24 -32.22 11.66
N PHE A 376 -5.41 -30.93 11.88
CA PHE A 376 -5.76 -30.38 13.19
C PHE A 376 -7.15 -30.89 13.69
N ALA A 377 -8.14 -30.88 12.81
CA ALA A 377 -9.47 -31.41 13.14
C ALA A 377 -9.43 -32.90 13.46
N SER A 378 -8.59 -33.70 12.77
CA SER A 378 -8.45 -35.14 13.03
C SER A 378 -7.93 -35.42 14.45
N LEU A 379 -6.92 -34.63 14.89
CA LEU A 379 -6.40 -34.71 16.25
C LEU A 379 -7.45 -34.36 17.28
N LEU A 380 -8.19 -33.28 17.04
CA LEU A 380 -9.26 -32.81 17.93
C LEU A 380 -10.41 -33.83 18.04
N ILE A 381 -10.86 -34.38 16.90
CA ILE A 381 -11.91 -35.40 16.86
C ILE A 381 -11.45 -36.67 17.59
N ARG A 382 -10.20 -37.14 17.39
CA ARG A 382 -9.64 -38.29 18.12
C ARG A 382 -9.61 -38.04 19.62
N TYR A 383 -9.20 -36.86 20.05
CA TYR A 383 -9.16 -36.47 21.45
C TYR A 383 -10.56 -36.50 22.08
N ILE A 384 -11.56 -35.87 21.45
CA ILE A 384 -12.94 -35.82 21.92
C ILE A 384 -13.56 -37.24 21.90
N SER A 385 -13.35 -38.00 20.82
CA SER A 385 -13.88 -39.33 20.64
C SER A 385 -13.40 -40.30 21.74
N LYS A 386 -12.11 -40.31 22.07
CA LYS A 386 -11.57 -41.12 23.17
C LYS A 386 -12.17 -40.77 24.52
N ARG A 387 -12.36 -39.51 24.85
CA ARG A 387 -12.93 -39.09 26.16
C ARG A 387 -14.43 -39.28 26.25
N THR A 388 -15.17 -38.97 25.18
CA THR A 388 -16.65 -39.03 25.21
C THR A 388 -17.19 -40.46 25.25
N LEU A 389 -16.43 -41.42 24.71
CA LEU A 389 -16.86 -42.81 24.64
C LEU A 389 -16.56 -43.59 25.95
N LEU A 390 -15.51 -43.23 26.66
CA LEU A 390 -15.18 -43.79 27.99
C LEU A 390 -16.06 -43.26 29.10
N SER A 391 -16.56 -42.01 29.00
CA SER A 391 -17.37 -41.36 30.06
C SER A 391 -18.86 -41.72 30.02
N ASN A 392 -19.35 -42.37 28.95
CA ASN A 392 -20.76 -42.79 28.85
C ASN A 392 -21.11 -44.00 29.72
N ILE A 393 -20.13 -44.70 30.27
CA ILE A 393 -20.29 -45.82 31.19
C ILE A 393 -20.51 -45.31 32.62
N ASN A 394 -20.01 -44.12 32.98
CA ASN A 394 -20.20 -43.50 34.29
C ASN A 394 -21.02 -42.19 34.15
N LYS A 395 -22.19 -42.15 34.75
CA LYS A 395 -23.24 -41.09 34.73
C LYS A 395 -22.79 -39.67 35.20
N LYS A 396 -21.52 -39.42 35.51
CA LYS A 396 -21.06 -38.18 36.17
C LYS A 396 -19.74 -37.60 35.62
N SER A 397 -19.45 -37.64 34.33
CA SER A 397 -18.32 -36.84 33.86
C SER A 397 -18.79 -35.50 33.27
N ASN A 398 -18.69 -34.46 34.07
CA ASN A 398 -18.82 -33.08 33.67
C ASN A 398 -17.70 -32.76 32.65
N LEU A 399 -18.05 -32.69 31.37
CA LEU A 399 -17.11 -32.19 30.32
C LEU A 399 -16.91 -30.68 30.46
N HIS A 400 -16.28 -30.25 31.54
CA HIS A 400 -15.88 -28.84 31.74
C HIS A 400 -14.98 -28.30 30.63
N LEU A 401 -14.12 -29.15 30.06
CA LEU A 401 -13.18 -28.73 28.99
C LEU A 401 -13.87 -28.21 27.74
N SER A 402 -15.03 -28.69 27.42
CA SER A 402 -15.76 -28.31 26.22
C SER A 402 -16.45 -26.95 26.34
N GLY A 403 -16.94 -26.60 27.54
CA GLY A 403 -17.49 -25.25 27.80
C GLY A 403 -16.44 -24.16 27.70
N TRP A 404 -15.25 -24.47 28.21
CA TRP A 404 -14.08 -23.56 28.14
C TRP A 404 -13.60 -23.32 26.71
N PHE A 405 -13.54 -24.37 25.87
CA PHE A 405 -13.10 -24.22 24.46
C PHE A 405 -14.03 -23.27 23.68
N TYR A 406 -15.36 -23.35 23.87
CA TYR A 406 -16.30 -22.44 23.23
C TYR A 406 -16.11 -21.00 23.68
N LYS A 407 -15.99 -20.79 24.99
CA LYS A 407 -15.79 -19.45 25.55
C LYS A 407 -14.46 -18.86 25.08
N SER A 408 -13.40 -19.66 25.05
CA SER A 408 -12.09 -19.24 24.55
C SER A 408 -12.11 -18.90 23.05
N SER A 409 -12.84 -19.68 22.24
CA SER A 409 -12.98 -19.39 20.80
C SER A 409 -13.70 -18.06 20.56
N ILE A 410 -14.78 -17.78 21.30
CA ILE A 410 -15.49 -16.49 21.20
C ILE A 410 -14.62 -15.34 21.73
N LEU A 411 -13.98 -15.54 22.88
CA LEU A 411 -13.04 -14.54 23.42
C LEU A 411 -11.99 -14.15 22.39
N PHE A 412 -11.39 -15.14 21.75
CA PHE A 412 -10.37 -14.92 20.71
C PHE A 412 -10.93 -14.17 19.51
N GLN A 413 -12.10 -14.54 19.01
CA GLN A 413 -12.76 -13.88 17.88
C GLN A 413 -13.14 -12.43 18.21
N LEU A 414 -13.73 -12.19 19.41
CA LEU A 414 -14.06 -10.85 19.88
C LEU A 414 -12.81 -10.00 20.09
N PHE A 415 -11.77 -10.58 20.68
CA PHE A 415 -10.47 -9.91 20.88
C PHE A 415 -9.90 -9.41 19.55
N ILE A 416 -9.81 -10.27 18.53
CA ILE A 416 -9.31 -9.90 17.20
C ILE A 416 -10.24 -8.87 16.55
N GLY A 417 -11.56 -9.08 16.60
CA GLY A 417 -12.52 -8.16 16.01
C GLY A 417 -12.45 -6.76 16.62
N ILE A 418 -12.37 -6.65 17.94
CA ILE A 418 -12.23 -5.38 18.65
C ILE A 418 -10.91 -4.70 18.31
N ALA A 419 -9.79 -5.44 18.30
CA ALA A 419 -8.49 -4.90 17.96
C ALA A 419 -8.47 -4.34 16.53
N PHE A 420 -9.03 -5.05 15.55
CA PHE A 420 -9.10 -4.58 14.17
C PHE A 420 -9.99 -3.35 14.01
N VAL A 421 -11.17 -3.34 14.64
CA VAL A 421 -12.05 -2.16 14.61
C VAL A 421 -11.36 -0.95 15.21
N PHE A 422 -10.67 -1.15 16.34
CA PHE A 422 -9.90 -0.08 16.98
C PHE A 422 -8.80 0.47 16.06
N CYS A 423 -7.97 -0.39 15.50
CA CYS A 423 -6.93 0.01 14.57
C CYS A 423 -7.51 0.73 13.34
N THR A 424 -8.57 0.19 12.75
CA THR A 424 -9.23 0.80 11.59
C THR A 424 -9.76 2.20 11.89
N LEU A 425 -10.45 2.38 13.01
CA LEU A 425 -11.01 3.70 13.37
C LEU A 425 -9.93 4.74 13.67
N VAL A 426 -8.83 4.34 14.34
CA VAL A 426 -7.69 5.23 14.57
C VAL A 426 -7.03 5.62 13.24
N MET A 427 -6.84 4.65 12.33
CA MET A 427 -6.30 4.93 11.00
C MET A 427 -7.21 5.84 10.17
N MET A 428 -8.53 5.59 10.19
CA MET A 428 -9.49 6.47 9.50
C MET A 428 -9.45 7.90 10.05
N LYS A 429 -9.35 8.03 11.37
CA LYS A 429 -9.22 9.35 12.03
C LYS A 429 -7.93 10.04 11.60
N GLN A 430 -6.79 9.35 11.61
CA GLN A 430 -5.51 9.87 11.17
C GLN A 430 -5.53 10.27 9.69
N LEU A 431 -6.03 9.41 8.82
CA LEU A 431 -6.16 9.70 7.40
C LEU A 431 -7.04 10.92 7.13
N ASN A 432 -8.22 10.99 7.78
CA ASN A 432 -9.11 12.15 7.67
C ASN A 432 -8.44 13.44 8.17
N PHE A 433 -7.67 13.36 9.25
CA PHE A 433 -6.88 14.49 9.73
C PHE A 433 -5.86 14.94 8.68
N LEU A 434 -5.06 14.02 8.12
CA LEU A 434 -4.04 14.34 7.13
C LEU A 434 -4.63 14.92 5.83
N LEU A 435 -5.80 14.42 5.41
CA LEU A 435 -6.48 14.89 4.19
C LEU A 435 -7.11 16.28 4.36
N ASN A 436 -7.59 16.61 5.56
CA ASN A 436 -8.33 17.84 5.81
C ASN A 436 -7.56 18.87 6.63
N THR A 437 -6.29 18.60 6.95
CA THR A 437 -5.50 19.54 7.76
C THR A 437 -5.16 20.81 6.99
N LYS A 438 -5.33 21.95 7.65
CA LYS A 438 -4.82 23.25 7.21
C LYS A 438 -3.36 23.47 7.63
N GLU A 439 -2.77 22.54 8.35
CA GLU A 439 -1.42 22.66 8.92
C GLU A 439 -0.30 22.31 7.95
N LEU A 440 -0.60 22.17 6.64
CA LEU A 440 0.43 22.02 5.60
C LEU A 440 1.20 23.34 5.36
N GLY A 441 0.74 24.45 5.93
CA GLY A 441 1.33 25.76 5.71
C GLY A 441 0.87 26.46 4.44
N ILE A 442 0.08 25.77 3.59
CA ILE A 442 -0.48 26.31 2.33
C ILE A 442 -1.91 25.82 2.09
N GLU A 443 -2.69 26.62 1.40
CA GLU A 443 -3.99 26.23 0.84
C GLU A 443 -3.78 25.50 -0.50
N ARG A 444 -4.26 24.26 -0.60
CA ARG A 444 -4.13 23.41 -1.81
C ARG A 444 -5.44 23.18 -2.56
N HIS A 445 -6.59 23.47 -1.91
CA HIS A 445 -7.89 23.17 -2.49
C HIS A 445 -8.20 24.07 -3.68
N ASN A 446 -8.72 23.45 -4.75
CA ASN A 446 -9.07 24.13 -5.99
C ASN A 446 -7.90 24.88 -6.66
N VAL A 447 -6.68 24.40 -6.46
CA VAL A 447 -5.46 24.96 -7.08
C VAL A 447 -4.97 24.03 -8.17
N GLY A 448 -4.80 24.60 -9.37
CA GLY A 448 -4.17 23.97 -10.51
C GLY A 448 -2.88 24.67 -10.91
N ALA A 449 -2.06 23.98 -11.69
CA ALA A 449 -0.85 24.55 -12.27
C ALA A 449 -0.59 24.03 -13.69
N VAL A 450 -0.10 24.90 -14.55
CA VAL A 450 0.61 24.54 -15.77
C VAL A 450 2.06 24.32 -15.37
N VAL A 451 2.45 23.06 -15.19
CA VAL A 451 3.78 22.69 -14.71
C VAL A 451 4.81 22.78 -15.84
N TYR A 452 4.40 22.36 -17.04
CA TYR A 452 5.21 22.37 -18.24
C TYR A 452 4.34 22.53 -19.48
N CYS A 453 4.84 23.25 -20.46
CA CYS A 453 4.34 23.28 -21.82
C CYS A 453 5.52 23.42 -22.78
N SER A 454 5.55 22.61 -23.85
CA SER A 454 6.61 22.68 -24.85
C SER A 454 6.51 23.93 -25.74
N GLU A 455 5.35 24.56 -25.76
CA GLU A 455 5.04 25.73 -26.59
C GLU A 455 4.93 27.01 -25.77
N ASN A 456 5.26 28.13 -26.40
CA ASN A 456 5.10 29.43 -25.78
C ASN A 456 3.64 29.90 -25.94
N VAL A 457 2.80 29.50 -25.00
CA VAL A 457 1.37 29.81 -24.97
C VAL A 457 1.12 30.97 -24.01
N PRO A 458 0.31 31.98 -24.36
CA PRO A 458 -0.01 33.11 -23.50
C PRO A 458 -1.04 32.70 -22.42
N PHE A 459 -0.62 31.88 -21.47
CA PHE A 459 -1.53 31.33 -20.43
C PHE A 459 -2.17 32.40 -19.58
N LYS A 460 -1.52 33.53 -19.36
CA LYS A 460 -2.06 34.64 -18.57
C LYS A 460 -3.34 35.17 -19.20
N GLU A 461 -3.29 35.48 -20.46
CA GLU A 461 -4.42 36.01 -21.23
C GLU A 461 -5.55 34.99 -21.34
N ILE A 462 -5.21 33.71 -21.45
CA ILE A 462 -6.18 32.61 -21.50
C ILE A 462 -6.91 32.50 -20.15
N LEU A 463 -6.18 32.52 -19.03
CA LEU A 463 -6.76 32.39 -17.69
C LEU A 463 -7.62 33.60 -17.32
N GLU A 464 -7.22 34.83 -17.72
CA GLU A 464 -8.01 36.05 -17.49
C GLU A 464 -9.37 36.02 -18.19
N GLN A 465 -9.49 35.31 -19.31
CA GLN A 465 -10.76 35.16 -20.04
C GLN A 465 -11.68 34.07 -19.46
N MET A 466 -11.20 33.29 -18.48
CA MET A 466 -11.97 32.20 -17.89
C MET A 466 -12.71 32.66 -16.61
N PRO A 467 -14.06 32.72 -16.62
CA PRO A 467 -14.82 33.19 -15.45
C PRO A 467 -14.75 32.24 -14.25
N ASP A 468 -14.28 31.01 -14.48
CA ASP A 468 -14.13 29.99 -13.46
C ASP A 468 -12.76 30.04 -12.77
N VAL A 469 -11.81 30.82 -13.28
CA VAL A 469 -10.52 31.12 -12.65
C VAL A 469 -10.68 32.35 -11.77
N THR A 470 -10.34 32.21 -10.50
CA THR A 470 -10.52 33.29 -9.48
C THR A 470 -9.27 34.14 -9.28
N LYS A 471 -8.10 33.50 -9.29
CA LYS A 471 -6.77 34.11 -9.16
C LYS A 471 -5.74 33.30 -9.92
N TYR A 472 -4.67 33.92 -10.38
CA TYR A 472 -3.50 33.22 -10.91
C TYR A 472 -2.22 33.85 -10.38
N LEU A 473 -1.11 33.10 -10.45
CA LEU A 473 0.23 33.48 -10.02
C LEU A 473 1.22 32.98 -11.09
N SER A 474 2.10 33.84 -11.55
CA SER A 474 3.06 33.54 -12.61
C SER A 474 4.50 33.68 -12.12
N GLY A 475 5.41 32.83 -12.64
CA GLY A 475 6.83 32.91 -12.29
C GLY A 475 7.24 32.15 -11.04
N PHE A 476 6.33 31.37 -10.45
CA PHE A 476 6.61 30.52 -9.29
C PHE A 476 6.47 29.04 -9.62
N GLN A 477 7.23 28.23 -8.91
CA GLN A 477 7.02 26.79 -8.94
C GLN A 477 5.79 26.41 -8.14
N THR A 478 5.04 25.41 -8.65
CA THR A 478 3.98 24.80 -7.85
C THR A 478 4.58 24.10 -6.63
N PRO A 479 4.02 24.33 -5.43
CA PRO A 479 4.50 23.61 -4.26
C PRO A 479 4.15 22.12 -4.27
N ILE A 480 3.08 21.71 -4.97
CA ILE A 480 2.63 20.31 -5.10
C ILE A 480 2.15 20.06 -6.55
N PRO A 481 2.78 19.17 -7.34
CA PRO A 481 4.06 18.54 -7.06
C PRO A 481 5.21 19.52 -7.17
N LYS A 482 6.18 19.41 -6.28
CA LYS A 482 7.43 20.17 -6.41
C LYS A 482 8.32 19.48 -7.45
N MET A 483 8.62 20.18 -8.55
CA MET A 483 9.34 19.59 -9.69
C MET A 483 10.84 19.73 -9.57
N TYR A 484 11.32 20.84 -9.00
CA TYR A 484 12.74 21.14 -8.87
C TYR A 484 13.08 21.36 -7.41
N PHE A 485 14.15 20.71 -7.00
CA PHE A 485 14.72 20.85 -5.68
C PHE A 485 16.13 21.40 -5.82
N SER A 486 16.39 22.52 -5.19
CA SER A 486 17.72 23.07 -5.08
C SER A 486 18.08 23.12 -3.60
N THR A 487 19.24 22.60 -3.25
CA THR A 487 19.76 22.65 -1.89
C THR A 487 21.16 23.26 -1.90
N PHE A 488 21.48 23.95 -0.85
CA PHE A 488 22.83 24.48 -0.66
C PHE A 488 23.27 24.32 0.78
N ARG A 489 24.55 24.23 0.98
CA ARG A 489 25.17 24.03 2.28
C ARG A 489 25.62 25.34 2.88
N ILE A 490 25.15 25.64 4.09
CA ILE A 490 25.59 26.75 4.91
C ILE A 490 26.65 26.27 5.88
N LYS A 491 27.83 26.89 5.83
CA LYS A 491 28.95 26.59 6.72
C LYS A 491 29.09 27.66 7.80
N GLU A 492 28.66 28.90 7.57
CA GLU A 492 28.80 30.03 8.47
C GLU A 492 27.48 30.77 8.68
N TRP A 493 27.13 31.01 9.93
CA TRP A 493 25.95 31.79 10.33
C TRP A 493 26.19 32.45 11.68
N GLU A 494 25.44 33.50 11.94
CA GLU A 494 25.54 34.25 13.21
C GLU A 494 25.14 33.39 14.40
N GLY A 495 26.05 33.26 15.39
CA GLY A 495 25.86 32.43 16.59
C GLY A 495 26.42 31.01 16.46
N LYS A 496 27.05 30.65 15.35
CA LYS A 496 27.83 29.39 15.24
C LYS A 496 29.07 29.45 16.11
N ALA A 497 29.38 28.34 16.81
CA ALA A 497 30.63 28.23 17.57
C ALA A 497 31.84 28.22 16.62
N THR A 498 32.88 28.96 16.96
CA THR A 498 34.07 29.25 16.08
C THR A 498 34.83 28.00 15.64
N ASP A 499 34.77 26.91 16.46
CA ASP A 499 35.50 25.64 16.20
C ASP A 499 34.57 24.50 15.73
N SER A 500 33.34 24.79 15.34
CA SER A 500 32.38 23.77 14.91
C SER A 500 32.49 23.50 13.42
N GLU A 501 32.72 22.25 13.04
CA GLU A 501 32.63 21.77 11.65
C GLU A 501 31.17 21.56 11.18
N GLN A 502 30.18 21.91 11.99
CA GLN A 502 28.78 21.75 11.63
C GLN A 502 28.41 22.55 10.39
N TYR A 503 27.55 22.00 9.56
CA TYR A 503 26.92 22.63 8.41
C TYR A 503 25.42 22.37 8.44
N ILE A 504 24.66 23.22 7.75
CA ILE A 504 23.23 23.08 7.58
C ILE A 504 22.93 23.10 6.10
N ASP A 505 22.26 22.08 5.62
CA ASP A 505 21.74 22.05 4.25
C ASP A 505 20.36 22.70 4.24
N LEU A 506 20.18 23.73 3.43
CA LEU A 506 18.93 24.46 3.25
C LEU A 506 18.37 24.27 1.86
N GLU A 507 17.06 24.18 1.74
CA GLU A 507 16.37 24.28 0.45
C GLU A 507 16.39 25.73 -0.04
N ASP A 508 16.56 25.89 -1.36
CA ASP A 508 16.57 27.17 -2.08
C ASP A 508 15.20 27.36 -2.72
N GLU A 509 14.43 28.30 -2.22
CA GLU A 509 13.06 28.56 -2.63
C GLU A 509 12.82 30.01 -2.98
N THR A 510 11.75 30.28 -3.71
CA THR A 510 11.35 31.65 -4.05
C THR A 510 9.97 31.95 -3.47
N ILE A 511 9.84 33.13 -2.84
CA ILE A 511 8.58 33.61 -2.27
C ILE A 511 8.52 35.14 -2.29
N ASN A 512 7.32 35.67 -2.42
CA ASN A 512 7.03 37.09 -2.22
C ASN A 512 5.67 37.24 -1.52
N GLN A 513 5.23 38.46 -1.29
CA GLN A 513 3.94 38.73 -0.65
C GLN A 513 2.75 38.18 -1.46
N GLU A 514 2.81 38.27 -2.80
CA GLU A 514 1.74 37.77 -3.67
C GLU A 514 1.57 36.24 -3.56
N TYR A 515 2.70 35.48 -3.50
CA TYR A 515 2.70 34.05 -3.26
C TYR A 515 2.11 33.70 -1.89
N ALA A 516 2.51 34.47 -0.86
CA ALA A 516 2.00 34.24 0.50
C ALA A 516 0.49 34.47 0.59
N ASP A 517 -0.01 35.54 -0.04
CA ASP A 517 -1.46 35.86 -0.08
C ASP A 517 -2.25 34.86 -0.94
N PHE A 518 -1.62 34.31 -1.99
CA PHE A 518 -2.25 33.30 -2.84
C PHE A 518 -2.43 31.97 -2.10
N PHE A 519 -1.42 31.52 -1.38
CA PHE A 519 -1.42 30.22 -0.69
C PHE A 519 -1.82 30.30 0.79
N GLY A 520 -2.03 31.52 1.33
CA GLY A 520 -2.35 31.71 2.74
C GLY A 520 -1.18 31.37 3.67
N VAL A 521 0.05 31.67 3.26
CA VAL A 521 1.27 31.39 4.05
C VAL A 521 1.30 32.28 5.29
N GLU A 522 1.43 31.68 6.46
CA GLU A 522 1.47 32.37 7.75
C GLU A 522 2.88 32.86 8.08
N VAL A 523 3.03 34.18 8.32
CA VAL A 523 4.27 34.77 8.82
C VAL A 523 4.23 34.75 10.34
N LEU A 524 5.22 34.11 10.97
CA LEU A 524 5.31 33.95 12.43
C LEU A 524 6.04 35.12 13.11
N GLU A 525 7.14 35.57 12.48
CA GLU A 525 7.97 36.68 12.98
C GLU A 525 8.44 37.55 11.81
N GLY A 526 8.57 38.84 12.02
CA GLY A 526 9.04 39.81 11.02
C GLY A 526 8.01 40.10 9.94
N SER A 527 8.46 40.12 8.67
CA SER A 527 7.60 40.40 7.51
C SER A 527 8.02 39.63 6.27
N MET A 528 7.09 39.46 5.32
CA MET A 528 7.36 38.83 4.03
C MET A 528 8.28 39.70 3.16
N LEU A 529 8.91 39.05 2.17
CA LEU A 529 9.70 39.74 1.16
C LEU A 529 8.80 40.55 0.23
N ASP A 530 9.25 41.80 -0.05
CA ASP A 530 8.63 42.73 -0.98
C ASP A 530 9.64 43.07 -2.09
N GLU A 531 9.15 43.46 -3.27
CA GLU A 531 9.99 43.85 -4.42
C GLU A 531 10.96 45.00 -4.11
N LYS A 532 10.68 45.81 -3.08
CA LYS A 532 11.52 46.89 -2.60
C LYS A 532 12.70 46.43 -1.75
N ASP A 533 12.71 45.17 -1.33
CA ASP A 533 13.76 44.62 -0.50
C ASP A 533 15.04 44.41 -1.32
N GLY A 534 16.17 44.57 -0.67
CA GLY A 534 17.47 44.26 -1.29
C GLY A 534 17.59 42.74 -1.53
N LYS A 535 18.33 42.36 -2.59
CA LYS A 535 18.58 40.95 -2.98
C LYS A 535 19.24 40.09 -1.89
N ASN A 536 19.66 40.70 -0.80
CA ASN A 536 20.26 40.06 0.38
C ASN A 536 19.27 39.89 1.56
N MET A 537 18.03 40.25 1.39
CA MET A 537 16.98 39.93 2.38
C MET A 537 16.38 38.57 2.05
N VAL A 538 16.14 37.77 3.12
CA VAL A 538 15.60 36.41 2.98
C VAL A 538 14.56 36.15 4.07
N VAL A 539 13.67 35.22 3.78
CA VAL A 539 12.74 34.62 4.75
C VAL A 539 13.16 33.17 4.97
N ILE A 540 12.98 32.66 6.17
CA ILE A 540 13.29 31.27 6.51
C ILE A 540 12.07 30.60 7.13
N ASN A 541 12.01 29.25 7.11
CA ASN A 541 10.95 28.52 7.78
C ASN A 541 11.31 28.14 9.23
N GLU A 542 10.32 27.67 10.02
CA GLU A 542 10.52 27.20 11.39
C GLU A 542 11.60 26.11 11.49
N ALA A 543 11.69 25.22 10.49
CA ALA A 543 12.68 24.15 10.46
C ALA A 543 14.11 24.72 10.36
N ALA A 544 14.31 25.79 9.61
CA ALA A 544 15.60 26.48 9.53
C ALA A 544 15.94 27.20 10.84
N VAL A 545 14.98 27.86 11.48
CA VAL A 545 15.16 28.47 12.81
C VAL A 545 15.66 27.43 13.82
N LYS A 546 15.03 26.27 13.83
CA LYS A 546 15.42 25.14 14.68
C LYS A 546 16.79 24.60 14.34
N ALA A 547 17.12 24.49 13.06
CA ALA A 547 18.43 23.98 12.59
C ALA A 547 19.58 24.92 12.96
N PHE A 548 19.35 26.25 12.90
CA PHE A 548 20.31 27.24 13.36
C PHE A 548 20.39 27.39 14.88
N GLY A 549 19.42 26.86 15.61
CA GLY A 549 19.33 26.99 17.08
C GLY A 549 18.99 28.40 17.57
N TRP A 550 18.30 29.20 16.74
CA TRP A 550 17.96 30.59 17.04
C TRP A 550 16.66 30.72 17.85
N THR A 551 16.64 31.64 18.80
CA THR A 551 15.44 32.07 19.52
C THR A 551 14.87 33.38 18.95
N GLN A 552 15.71 34.24 18.38
CA GLN A 552 15.36 35.47 17.71
C GLN A 552 16.02 35.49 16.33
N PRO A 553 15.37 34.97 15.31
CA PRO A 553 15.96 34.79 13.98
C PRO A 553 15.97 36.06 13.12
N VAL A 554 15.04 37.00 13.34
CA VAL A 554 14.92 38.21 12.53
C VAL A 554 16.12 39.13 12.74
N GLY A 555 16.71 39.60 11.65
CA GLY A 555 17.94 40.41 11.65
C GLY A 555 19.25 39.63 11.67
N LYS A 556 19.21 38.31 11.91
CA LYS A 556 20.40 37.43 11.89
C LYS A 556 20.98 37.29 10.49
N LYS A 557 22.31 37.04 10.45
CA LYS A 557 23.07 36.93 9.20
C LYS A 557 23.43 35.47 8.88
N ILE A 558 23.30 35.13 7.59
CA ILE A 558 23.64 33.83 7.02
C ILE A 558 24.64 34.08 5.90
N ASP A 559 25.76 33.35 5.87
CA ASP A 559 26.71 33.39 4.75
C ASP A 559 26.39 32.24 3.75
N LYS A 560 26.13 32.61 2.51
CA LYS A 560 25.97 31.67 1.39
C LYS A 560 27.02 32.01 0.34
N LEU A 561 28.07 31.20 0.28
CA LEU A 561 29.16 31.37 -0.71
C LEU A 561 29.80 32.75 -0.70
N GLY A 562 30.08 33.33 0.47
CA GLY A 562 30.68 34.67 0.63
C GLY A 562 29.70 35.82 0.46
N ARG A 563 28.40 35.55 0.30
CA ARG A 563 27.36 36.57 0.30
C ARG A 563 26.60 36.52 1.62
N HIS A 564 26.46 37.68 2.26
CA HIS A 564 25.74 37.80 3.53
C HIS A 564 24.25 38.08 3.28
N TYR A 565 23.41 37.24 3.79
CA TYR A 565 21.94 37.39 3.77
C TYR A 565 21.43 37.74 5.15
N ILE A 566 20.40 38.57 5.23
CA ILE A 566 19.77 39.01 6.48
C ILE A 566 18.35 38.43 6.54
N VAL A 567 18.01 37.78 7.63
CA VAL A 567 16.68 37.23 7.84
C VAL A 567 15.69 38.37 8.11
N LYS A 568 14.72 38.56 7.21
CA LYS A 568 13.65 39.56 7.33
C LYS A 568 12.44 39.00 8.07
N GLY A 569 12.16 37.74 7.92
CA GLY A 569 11.01 37.11 8.58
C GLY A 569 11.11 35.60 8.65
N VAL A 570 10.21 35.04 9.41
CA VAL A 570 10.03 33.59 9.59
C VAL A 570 8.62 33.21 9.19
N ILE A 571 8.50 32.19 8.36
CA ILE A 571 7.21 31.62 7.95
C ILE A 571 7.00 30.24 8.58
N LYS A 572 5.74 29.86 8.69
CA LYS A 572 5.35 28.51 9.05
C LYS A 572 5.90 27.50 8.05
N ASN A 573 6.21 26.32 8.54
CA ASN A 573 6.67 25.24 7.68
C ASN A 573 5.67 24.91 6.56
N ILE A 574 6.14 24.85 5.31
CA ILE A 574 5.37 24.43 4.15
C ILE A 574 5.70 22.96 3.85
N SER A 575 4.69 22.11 3.79
CA SER A 575 4.85 20.71 3.45
C SER A 575 4.62 20.50 1.95
N TYR A 576 5.69 20.25 1.21
CA TYR A 576 5.65 19.99 -0.24
C TYR A 576 5.34 18.53 -0.59
N ASN A 577 5.52 17.62 0.38
CA ASN A 577 5.36 16.18 0.24
C ASN A 577 4.30 15.63 1.20
N ALA A 578 4.16 14.31 1.20
CA ALA A 578 3.35 13.64 2.20
C ALA A 578 3.79 14.03 3.63
N PRO A 579 2.86 14.30 4.56
CA PRO A 579 3.16 14.76 5.92
C PRO A 579 3.74 13.65 6.82
N ILE A 580 4.32 12.64 6.22
CA ILE A 580 5.13 11.58 6.85
C ILE A 580 6.61 11.94 6.86
N HIS A 581 7.05 12.92 6.06
CA HIS A 581 8.43 13.38 6.01
C HIS A 581 8.59 14.70 6.75
N PRO A 582 9.72 14.90 7.50
CA PRO A 582 9.99 16.18 8.15
C PRO A 582 10.17 17.27 7.09
N VAL A 583 9.63 18.45 7.38
CA VAL A 583 9.86 19.62 6.54
C VAL A 583 11.32 20.00 6.64
N ALA A 584 11.97 20.13 5.50
CA ALA A 584 13.38 20.52 5.44
C ALA A 584 13.57 22.00 5.82
N PRO A 585 14.72 22.34 6.42
CA PRO A 585 15.11 23.73 6.58
C PRO A 585 15.19 24.41 5.22
N ALA A 586 14.54 25.56 5.07
CA ALA A 586 14.46 26.29 3.79
C ALA A 586 14.74 27.77 3.97
N MET A 587 15.34 28.34 2.94
CA MET A 587 15.62 29.77 2.82
C MET A 587 14.98 30.28 1.53
N PHE A 588 14.19 31.32 1.66
CA PHE A 588 13.34 31.85 0.60
C PHE A 588 13.88 33.18 0.13
N PHE A 589 13.97 33.33 -1.19
CA PHE A 589 14.46 34.49 -1.89
C PHE A 589 13.36 35.16 -2.70
N LEU A 590 13.57 36.42 -3.08
CA LEU A 590 12.72 37.04 -4.10
C LEU A 590 12.92 36.31 -5.45
N PRO A 591 11.85 36.11 -6.24
CA PRO A 591 11.97 35.52 -7.55
C PRO A 591 12.85 36.37 -8.47
N ASP A 592 13.84 35.78 -9.11
CA ASP A 592 14.52 36.39 -10.21
C ASP A 592 13.63 36.35 -11.46
N ASN A 593 13.57 37.44 -12.23
CA ASN A 593 12.79 37.53 -13.48
C ASN A 593 13.30 36.58 -14.60
N THR A 594 13.85 35.43 -14.23
CA THR A 594 14.47 34.48 -15.16
C THR A 594 13.47 33.53 -15.84
N GLY A 595 12.16 33.69 -15.61
CA GLY A 595 11.12 32.91 -16.30
C GLY A 595 11.07 31.40 -15.96
N ARG A 596 11.72 30.97 -14.87
CA ARG A 596 11.77 29.55 -14.45
C ARG A 596 10.55 29.04 -13.72
N GLY A 597 9.43 29.77 -13.73
CA GLY A 597 8.20 29.35 -13.04
C GLY A 597 7.08 29.02 -14.03
N GLY A 598 6.23 28.09 -13.65
CA GLY A 598 4.96 27.83 -14.32
C GLY A 598 3.89 28.89 -13.99
N ILE A 599 2.68 28.60 -14.38
CA ILE A 599 1.50 29.38 -13.95
C ILE A 599 0.67 28.51 -13.00
N ILE A 600 0.37 29.08 -11.85
CA ILE A 600 -0.49 28.50 -10.82
C ILE A 600 -1.79 29.27 -10.80
N PHE A 601 -2.93 28.61 -10.66
CA PHE A 601 -4.23 29.29 -10.69
C PHE A 601 -5.23 28.63 -9.75
N LYS A 602 -6.12 29.44 -9.16
CA LYS A 602 -7.26 28.96 -8.38
C LYS A 602 -8.52 28.94 -9.22
N VAL A 603 -9.26 27.82 -9.13
CA VAL A 603 -10.55 27.64 -9.81
C VAL A 603 -11.70 27.64 -8.80
N LYS A 604 -12.92 27.88 -9.27
CA LYS A 604 -14.12 27.65 -8.47
C LYS A 604 -14.28 26.17 -8.17
N GLU A 605 -14.87 25.85 -7.02
CA GLU A 605 -15.11 24.46 -6.61
C GLU A 605 -15.87 23.67 -7.68
N GLY A 606 -15.34 22.49 -8.02
CA GLY A 606 -15.92 21.58 -9.02
C GLY A 606 -15.71 21.96 -10.49
N THR A 607 -15.02 23.08 -10.82
CA THR A 607 -14.81 23.51 -12.21
C THR A 607 -13.49 23.09 -12.83
N TRP A 608 -12.64 22.35 -12.10
CA TRP A 608 -11.32 21.90 -12.55
C TRP A 608 -11.33 21.25 -13.94
N ASN A 609 -12.25 20.28 -14.16
CA ASN A 609 -12.31 19.56 -15.43
C ASN A 609 -12.66 20.48 -16.61
N VAL A 610 -13.53 21.46 -16.40
CA VAL A 610 -13.92 22.42 -17.44
C VAL A 610 -12.75 23.35 -17.78
N VAL A 611 -12.05 23.84 -16.75
CA VAL A 611 -10.89 24.75 -16.95
C VAL A 611 -9.74 24.00 -17.60
N SER A 612 -9.40 22.79 -17.14
CA SER A 612 -8.31 21.99 -17.70
C SER A 612 -8.55 21.62 -19.18
N GLU A 613 -9.78 21.26 -19.56
CA GLU A 613 -10.12 20.97 -20.95
C GLU A 613 -10.06 22.22 -21.84
N LYS A 614 -10.47 23.39 -21.33
CA LYS A 614 -10.31 24.66 -22.07
C LYS A 614 -8.85 25.00 -22.27
N ILE A 615 -8.00 24.87 -21.25
CA ILE A 615 -6.54 25.11 -21.37
C ILE A 615 -5.95 24.17 -22.45
N LYS A 616 -6.27 22.88 -22.40
CA LYS A 616 -5.84 21.92 -23.41
C LYS A 616 -6.29 22.32 -24.83
N ALA A 617 -7.53 22.75 -24.97
CA ALA A 617 -8.07 23.19 -26.25
C ALA A 617 -7.33 24.43 -26.80
N GLU A 618 -6.98 25.39 -25.94
CA GLU A 618 -6.19 26.57 -26.36
C GLU A 618 -4.76 26.19 -26.76
N VAL A 619 -4.11 25.31 -26.01
CA VAL A 619 -2.77 24.80 -26.36
C VAL A 619 -2.82 24.05 -27.72
N ASN A 620 -3.81 23.20 -27.91
CA ASN A 620 -3.98 22.45 -29.15
C ASN A 620 -4.23 23.33 -30.37
N LYS A 621 -4.77 24.55 -30.20
CA LYS A 621 -4.89 25.52 -31.32
C LYS A 621 -3.52 26.06 -31.74
N VAL A 622 -2.56 26.18 -30.82
CA VAL A 622 -1.20 26.64 -31.12
C VAL A 622 -0.41 25.50 -31.77
N ASN A 623 -0.39 24.34 -31.13
CA ASN A 623 0.23 23.12 -31.65
C ASN A 623 -0.51 21.89 -31.12
N PRO A 624 -1.17 21.09 -31.99
CA PRO A 624 -1.87 19.87 -31.56
C PRO A 624 -0.96 18.82 -30.90
N ASN A 625 0.34 18.88 -31.16
CA ASN A 625 1.34 17.96 -30.63
C ASN A 625 2.11 18.56 -29.43
N ALA A 626 1.67 19.69 -28.88
CA ALA A 626 2.34 20.30 -27.74
C ALA A 626 2.26 19.41 -26.50
N GLU A 627 3.38 19.19 -25.85
CA GLU A 627 3.41 18.59 -24.53
C GLU A 627 2.89 19.59 -23.50
N LEU A 628 1.81 19.25 -22.84
CA LEU A 628 1.20 20.02 -21.77
C LEU A 628 1.06 19.18 -20.50
N MET A 629 1.72 19.61 -19.43
CA MET A 629 1.58 19.00 -18.11
C MET A 629 0.75 19.92 -17.20
N LEU A 630 -0.52 19.58 -17.03
CA LEU A 630 -1.40 20.21 -16.05
C LEU A 630 -1.39 19.39 -14.76
N SER A 631 -1.40 20.07 -13.63
CA SER A 631 -1.44 19.44 -12.31
C SER A 631 -2.57 20.04 -11.48
N ASN A 632 -3.32 19.18 -10.81
CA ASN A 632 -4.24 19.54 -9.74
C ASN A 632 -3.57 19.19 -8.41
N MET A 633 -3.32 20.19 -7.58
CA MET A 633 -2.61 19.99 -6.31
C MET A 633 -3.34 19.01 -5.37
N GLU A 634 -4.66 18.99 -5.40
CA GLU A 634 -5.46 18.09 -4.57
C GLU A 634 -5.35 16.64 -5.03
N GLU A 635 -5.40 16.39 -6.35
CA GLU A 635 -5.21 15.05 -6.92
C GLU A 635 -3.81 14.49 -6.67
N VAL A 636 -2.79 15.35 -6.78
CA VAL A 636 -1.39 14.95 -6.49
C VAL A 636 -1.25 14.61 -5.00
N TYR A 637 -1.80 15.43 -4.12
CA TYR A 637 -1.76 15.15 -2.68
C TYR A 637 -2.52 13.87 -2.31
N ASP A 638 -3.64 13.60 -2.96
CA ASP A 638 -4.37 12.34 -2.84
C ASP A 638 -3.52 11.13 -3.25
N THR A 639 -2.67 11.32 -4.27
CA THR A 639 -1.72 10.29 -4.72
C THR A 639 -0.67 9.99 -3.64
N TYR A 640 -0.17 11.00 -2.92
CA TYR A 640 0.73 10.82 -1.78
C TYR A 640 0.10 10.00 -0.65
N MET A 641 -1.22 10.13 -0.44
CA MET A 641 -1.97 9.39 0.59
C MET A 641 -2.56 8.06 0.09
N LYS A 642 -2.27 7.65 -1.15
CA LYS A 642 -2.86 6.47 -1.78
C LYS A 642 -2.56 5.17 -1.01
N SER A 643 -1.34 5.01 -0.53
CA SER A 643 -0.91 3.82 0.21
C SER A 643 -1.67 3.67 1.54
N GLU A 644 -1.79 4.76 2.30
CA GLU A 644 -2.52 4.82 3.58
C GLU A 644 -4.02 4.61 3.37
N ARG A 645 -4.58 5.24 2.33
CA ARG A 645 -5.99 5.08 1.96
C ARG A 645 -6.30 3.63 1.59
N THR A 646 -5.44 3.00 0.81
CA THR A 646 -5.56 1.58 0.44
C THR A 646 -5.50 0.68 1.68
N LEU A 647 -4.54 0.88 2.56
CA LEU A 647 -4.42 0.11 3.80
C LEU A 647 -5.66 0.28 4.68
N CYS A 648 -6.16 1.51 4.82
CA CYS A 648 -7.37 1.80 5.58
C CYS A 648 -8.62 1.09 5.00
N GLN A 649 -8.76 1.07 3.67
CA GLN A 649 -9.85 0.36 2.99
C GLN A 649 -9.75 -1.16 3.20
N LEU A 650 -8.57 -1.73 3.04
CA LEU A 650 -8.34 -3.16 3.27
C LEU A 650 -8.64 -3.56 4.72
N LEU A 651 -8.16 -2.78 5.69
CA LEU A 651 -8.45 -3.00 7.12
C LEU A 651 -9.92 -2.86 7.44
N SER A 652 -10.65 -1.92 6.83
CA SER A 652 -12.09 -1.75 7.02
C SER A 652 -12.86 -2.98 6.55
N ILE A 653 -12.52 -3.52 5.38
CA ILE A 653 -13.12 -4.74 4.84
C ILE A 653 -12.84 -5.92 5.79
N VAL A 654 -11.60 -6.09 6.21
CA VAL A 654 -11.20 -7.19 7.11
C VAL A 654 -11.88 -7.06 8.47
N SER A 655 -11.97 -5.86 9.04
CA SER A 655 -12.68 -5.60 10.30
C SER A 655 -14.16 -6.01 10.20
N PHE A 656 -14.83 -5.64 9.12
CA PHE A 656 -16.20 -6.05 8.86
C PHE A 656 -16.34 -7.58 8.78
N ILE A 657 -15.41 -8.25 8.10
CA ILE A 657 -15.38 -9.71 7.99
C ILE A 657 -15.17 -10.36 9.35
N CYS A 658 -14.26 -9.87 10.18
CA CYS A 658 -14.01 -10.39 11.52
C CYS A 658 -15.23 -10.25 12.42
N ILE A 659 -15.91 -9.09 12.37
CA ILE A 659 -17.16 -8.88 13.08
C ILE A 659 -18.22 -9.89 12.61
N ALA A 660 -18.40 -10.07 11.32
CA ALA A 660 -19.36 -11.00 10.76
C ALA A 660 -19.09 -12.46 11.21
N ILE A 661 -17.83 -12.90 11.20
CA ILE A 661 -17.43 -14.22 11.69
C ILE A 661 -17.74 -14.37 13.18
N ALA A 662 -17.44 -13.36 14.01
CA ALA A 662 -17.73 -13.36 15.44
C ALA A 662 -19.25 -13.42 15.71
N VAL A 663 -20.04 -12.62 14.98
CA VAL A 663 -21.52 -12.63 15.04
C VAL A 663 -22.07 -14.01 14.73
N PHE A 664 -21.60 -14.62 13.65
CA PHE A 664 -22.02 -15.96 13.26
C PHE A 664 -21.62 -17.03 14.29
N GLY A 665 -20.43 -16.88 14.90
CA GLY A 665 -19.98 -17.72 16.00
C GLY A 665 -20.90 -17.63 17.21
N ILE A 666 -21.20 -16.42 17.67
CA ILE A 666 -22.13 -16.15 18.78
C ILE A 666 -23.54 -16.70 18.47
N PHE A 667 -24.05 -16.36 17.27
CA PHE A 667 -25.38 -16.83 16.83
C PHE A 667 -25.52 -18.35 16.85
N SER A 668 -24.47 -19.06 16.41
CA SER A 668 -24.47 -20.53 16.44
C SER A 668 -24.43 -21.08 17.85
N LEU A 669 -23.65 -20.51 18.74
CA LEU A 669 -23.54 -20.94 20.13
C LEU A 669 -24.75 -20.58 20.95
N VAL A 670 -25.38 -19.42 20.74
CA VAL A 670 -26.65 -19.05 21.34
C VAL A 670 -27.73 -20.07 20.94
N THR A 671 -27.76 -20.47 19.67
CA THR A 671 -28.67 -21.49 19.17
C THR A 671 -28.50 -22.81 19.93
N LEU A 672 -27.26 -23.26 20.14
CA LEU A 672 -26.95 -24.46 20.90
C LEU A 672 -27.34 -24.30 22.39
N SER A 673 -26.97 -23.19 23.03
CA SER A 673 -27.29 -22.90 24.42
C SER A 673 -28.81 -22.89 24.64
N CYS A 674 -29.59 -22.30 23.73
CA CYS A 674 -31.03 -22.31 23.77
C CYS A 674 -31.60 -23.75 23.68
N GLN A 675 -31.03 -24.60 22.81
CA GLN A 675 -31.44 -25.99 22.68
C GLN A 675 -31.09 -26.82 23.94
N GLN A 676 -29.91 -26.62 24.51
CA GLN A 676 -29.47 -27.33 25.71
C GLN A 676 -30.27 -26.93 26.97
N ARG A 677 -30.58 -25.61 27.07
CA ARG A 677 -31.33 -25.05 28.20
C ARG A 677 -32.84 -24.98 27.93
N ARG A 678 -33.35 -25.70 26.91
CA ARG A 678 -34.76 -25.64 26.48
C ARG A 678 -35.72 -25.95 27.62
N LYS A 679 -35.45 -26.99 28.44
CA LYS A 679 -36.25 -27.35 29.63
C LYS A 679 -36.19 -26.27 30.72
N GLU A 680 -35.00 -25.70 30.98
CA GLU A 680 -34.79 -24.57 31.91
C GLU A 680 -35.59 -23.34 31.50
N ILE A 681 -35.52 -22.96 30.20
CA ILE A 681 -36.29 -21.85 29.65
C ILE A 681 -37.80 -22.08 29.80
N ALA A 682 -38.27 -23.29 29.51
CA ALA A 682 -39.68 -23.65 29.67
C ALA A 682 -40.15 -23.58 31.14
N ILE A 683 -39.38 -24.12 32.09
CA ILE A 683 -39.66 -24.04 33.52
C ILE A 683 -39.71 -22.59 34.01
N ARG A 684 -38.73 -21.76 33.64
CA ARG A 684 -38.72 -20.33 34.00
C ARG A 684 -39.94 -19.60 33.44
N LYS A 685 -40.35 -19.94 32.20
CA LYS A 685 -41.52 -19.34 31.57
C LYS A 685 -42.82 -19.73 32.29
N VAL A 686 -42.95 -20.99 32.70
CA VAL A 686 -44.08 -21.46 33.52
C VAL A 686 -44.12 -20.73 34.86
N ASN A 687 -42.96 -20.44 35.46
CA ASN A 687 -42.80 -19.65 36.68
C ASN A 687 -42.94 -18.14 36.48
N GLY A 688 -43.44 -17.67 35.33
CA GLY A 688 -43.75 -16.26 35.09
C GLY A 688 -42.60 -15.40 34.53
N ALA A 689 -41.46 -15.99 34.15
CA ALA A 689 -40.37 -15.21 33.55
C ALA A 689 -40.76 -14.67 32.15
N ASN A 690 -40.69 -13.37 31.98
CA ASN A 690 -40.89 -12.73 30.68
C ASN A 690 -39.68 -12.93 29.76
N ILE A 691 -39.85 -12.64 28.46
CA ILE A 691 -38.80 -12.81 27.44
C ILE A 691 -37.56 -11.96 27.78
N GLY A 692 -37.75 -10.76 28.37
CA GLY A 692 -36.65 -9.85 28.75
C GLY A 692 -35.72 -10.47 29.82
N ILE A 693 -36.26 -11.21 30.79
CA ILE A 693 -35.48 -11.91 31.84
C ILE A 693 -34.58 -12.99 31.19
N ILE A 694 -35.16 -13.74 30.24
CA ILE A 694 -34.41 -14.79 29.52
C ILE A 694 -33.34 -14.18 28.63
N LEU A 695 -33.65 -13.09 27.89
CA LEU A 695 -32.70 -12.34 27.09
C LEU A 695 -31.52 -11.81 27.92
N ASN A 696 -31.80 -11.20 29.07
CA ASN A 696 -30.78 -10.65 29.95
C ASN A 696 -29.80 -11.71 30.47
N LEU A 697 -30.31 -12.93 30.75
CA LEU A 697 -29.49 -14.07 31.17
C LEU A 697 -28.42 -14.41 30.12
N PHE A 698 -28.82 -14.49 28.85
CA PHE A 698 -27.88 -14.76 27.75
C PHE A 698 -26.99 -13.57 27.46
N PHE A 699 -27.55 -12.36 27.41
CA PHE A 699 -26.81 -11.16 27.15
C PHE A 699 -25.68 -10.93 28.17
N ARG A 700 -25.94 -11.12 29.45
CA ARG A 700 -24.96 -11.00 30.53
C ARG A 700 -23.78 -11.96 30.34
N GLU A 701 -24.00 -13.19 29.89
CA GLU A 701 -22.93 -14.17 29.63
C GLU A 701 -21.99 -13.69 28.51
N TYR A 702 -22.54 -13.19 27.39
CA TYR A 702 -21.74 -12.69 26.27
C TYR A 702 -21.13 -11.29 26.51
N LEU A 703 -21.82 -10.46 27.33
CA LEU A 703 -21.28 -9.16 27.75
C LEU A 703 -20.02 -9.34 28.60
N LEU A 704 -19.99 -10.33 29.50
CA LEU A 704 -18.77 -10.65 30.24
C LEU A 704 -17.62 -11.08 29.31
N LEU A 705 -17.89 -11.85 28.26
CA LEU A 705 -16.90 -12.21 27.27
C LEU A 705 -16.41 -10.96 26.51
N LEU A 706 -17.29 -10.02 26.19
CA LEU A 706 -16.94 -8.76 25.56
C LEU A 706 -16.01 -7.92 26.47
N VAL A 707 -16.35 -7.80 27.76
CA VAL A 707 -15.52 -7.07 28.73
C VAL A 707 -14.11 -7.66 28.81
N PHE A 708 -14.02 -9.00 28.94
CA PHE A 708 -12.72 -9.68 28.98
C PHE A 708 -11.93 -9.50 27.68
N SER A 709 -12.57 -9.63 26.52
CA SER A 709 -11.90 -9.42 25.23
C SER A 709 -11.44 -7.99 25.08
N SER A 710 -12.25 -7.01 25.47
CA SER A 710 -11.91 -5.58 25.40
C SER A 710 -10.74 -5.22 26.32
N PHE A 711 -10.67 -5.83 27.51
CA PHE A 711 -9.60 -5.60 28.47
C PHE A 711 -8.20 -5.92 27.89
N PHE A 712 -8.09 -6.90 27.01
CA PHE A 712 -6.84 -7.24 26.33
C PHE A 712 -6.70 -6.56 24.96
N ALA A 713 -7.80 -6.39 24.22
CA ALA A 713 -7.79 -5.86 22.87
C ALA A 713 -7.43 -4.35 22.84
N PHE A 714 -7.96 -3.56 23.76
CA PHE A 714 -7.69 -2.13 23.77
C PHE A 714 -6.24 -1.76 24.11
N PRO A 715 -5.60 -2.34 25.13
CA PRO A 715 -4.18 -2.05 25.36
C PRO A 715 -3.29 -2.47 24.20
N LEU A 716 -3.52 -3.66 23.61
CA LEU A 716 -2.77 -4.13 22.46
C LEU A 716 -2.97 -3.19 21.27
N GLY A 717 -4.23 -2.85 20.96
CA GLY A 717 -4.56 -1.93 19.88
C GLY A 717 -3.93 -0.55 20.08
N TYR A 718 -3.94 -0.04 21.31
CA TYR A 718 -3.31 1.23 21.65
C TYR A 718 -1.80 1.21 21.40
N VAL A 719 -1.08 0.18 21.88
CA VAL A 719 0.36 0.05 21.67
C VAL A 719 0.69 -0.05 20.17
N MET A 720 -0.05 -0.88 19.43
CA MET A 720 0.15 -1.02 17.98
C MET A 720 -0.10 0.30 17.25
N MET A 721 -1.19 0.99 17.56
CA MET A 721 -1.54 2.24 16.88
C MET A 721 -0.66 3.40 17.30
N LYS A 722 -0.21 3.44 18.55
CA LYS A 722 0.77 4.45 18.99
C LYS A 722 2.07 4.31 18.20
N HIS A 723 2.61 3.09 18.11
CA HIS A 723 3.82 2.83 17.32
C HIS A 723 3.64 3.13 15.83
N TRP A 724 2.45 2.83 15.27
CA TRP A 724 2.14 3.17 13.89
C TRP A 724 2.04 4.69 13.67
N LEU A 725 1.43 5.44 14.61
CA LEU A 725 1.33 6.89 14.56
C LEU A 725 2.70 7.58 14.67
N GLU A 726 3.68 6.97 15.33
CA GLU A 726 5.07 7.49 15.43
C GLU A 726 5.74 7.66 14.05
N ASN A 727 5.26 6.98 13.01
CA ASN A 727 5.72 7.19 11.63
C ASN A 727 5.24 8.52 11.02
N TYR A 728 4.32 9.23 11.66
CA TYR A 728 3.78 10.49 11.19
C TYR A 728 4.26 11.63 12.07
N ILE A 729 4.66 12.73 11.44
CA ILE A 729 5.09 13.94 12.16
C ILE A 729 3.91 14.57 12.88
N LYS A 730 2.75 14.57 12.22
CA LYS A 730 1.50 15.08 12.80
C LYS A 730 0.58 13.93 13.12
N GLN A 731 0.24 13.79 14.39
CA GLN A 731 -0.51 12.67 14.93
C GLN A 731 -1.83 13.15 15.53
N THR A 732 -2.91 12.41 15.26
CA THR A 732 -4.17 12.62 15.97
C THR A 732 -4.12 11.99 17.35
N PRO A 733 -4.67 12.65 18.40
CA PRO A 733 -4.78 12.03 19.71
C PRO A 733 -5.75 10.84 19.68
N ILE A 734 -5.40 9.77 20.40
CA ILE A 734 -6.28 8.62 20.63
C ILE A 734 -7.16 8.97 21.83
N GLU A 735 -8.40 9.41 21.56
CA GLU A 735 -9.33 9.90 22.56
C GLU A 735 -10.12 8.76 23.22
N TRP A 736 -10.52 8.94 24.47
CA TRP A 736 -11.22 7.95 25.28
C TRP A 736 -12.58 7.55 24.70
N TRP A 737 -13.28 8.44 23.99
CA TRP A 737 -14.60 8.12 23.42
C TRP A 737 -14.53 7.02 22.34
N LEU A 738 -13.39 6.83 21.65
CA LEU A 738 -13.20 5.73 20.68
C LEU A 738 -13.41 4.38 21.33
N TYR A 739 -12.87 4.18 22.55
CA TYR A 739 -13.06 2.95 23.30
C TYR A 739 -14.52 2.72 23.64
N ALA A 740 -15.23 3.77 24.07
CA ALA A 740 -16.64 3.71 24.41
C ALA A 740 -17.50 3.36 23.18
N VAL A 741 -17.29 4.01 22.05
CA VAL A 741 -18.02 3.76 20.80
C VAL A 741 -17.84 2.33 20.34
N ILE A 742 -16.59 1.81 20.35
CA ILE A 742 -16.31 0.43 19.93
C ILE A 742 -16.98 -0.56 20.90
N PHE A 743 -16.85 -0.34 22.20
CA PHE A 743 -17.46 -1.24 23.21
C PHE A 743 -18.98 -1.28 23.11
N ILE A 744 -19.63 -0.13 22.99
CA ILE A 744 -21.09 -0.01 22.84
C ILE A 744 -21.52 -0.60 21.50
N GLY A 745 -20.83 -0.31 20.41
CA GLY A 745 -21.13 -0.84 19.08
C GLY A 745 -21.02 -2.36 19.03
N MET A 746 -19.96 -2.93 19.57
CA MET A 746 -19.80 -4.38 19.65
C MET A 746 -20.85 -5.03 20.58
N GLY A 747 -21.17 -4.38 21.70
CA GLY A 747 -22.27 -4.81 22.60
C GLY A 747 -23.62 -4.83 21.89
N PHE A 748 -23.91 -3.82 21.08
CA PHE A 748 -25.12 -3.73 20.28
C PHE A 748 -25.19 -4.84 19.21
N VAL A 749 -24.10 -5.10 18.52
CA VAL A 749 -23.99 -6.19 17.52
C VAL A 749 -24.22 -7.56 18.18
N ILE A 750 -23.64 -7.79 19.37
CA ILE A 750 -23.86 -9.00 20.16
C ILE A 750 -25.34 -9.11 20.55
N PHE A 751 -25.93 -8.03 21.04
CA PHE A 751 -27.36 -8.01 21.42
C PHE A 751 -28.26 -8.37 20.26
N LEU A 752 -28.04 -7.77 19.08
CA LEU A 752 -28.79 -8.11 17.86
C LEU A 752 -28.66 -9.59 17.47
N SER A 753 -27.46 -10.15 17.63
CA SER A 753 -27.19 -11.56 17.33
C SER A 753 -27.96 -12.53 18.24
N ILE A 754 -28.18 -12.15 19.50
CA ILE A 754 -28.81 -12.96 20.52
C ILE A 754 -30.32 -12.85 20.44
N ILE A 755 -30.88 -11.63 20.27
CA ILE A 755 -32.30 -11.33 20.43
C ILE A 755 -33.20 -12.23 19.60
N TRP A 756 -32.90 -12.40 18.32
CA TRP A 756 -33.71 -13.21 17.41
C TRP A 756 -33.81 -14.66 17.83
N ARG A 757 -32.71 -15.25 18.28
CA ARG A 757 -32.66 -16.68 18.64
C ARG A 757 -33.33 -16.98 20.00
N VAL A 758 -33.03 -16.12 20.97
CA VAL A 758 -33.63 -16.27 22.33
C VAL A 758 -35.13 -15.98 22.28
N TRP A 759 -35.53 -14.95 21.51
CA TRP A 759 -36.96 -14.66 21.32
C TRP A 759 -37.71 -15.83 20.68
N LYS A 760 -37.18 -16.43 19.61
CA LYS A 760 -37.76 -17.62 18.97
C LYS A 760 -37.80 -18.84 19.90
N ALA A 761 -36.75 -19.03 20.72
CA ALA A 761 -36.73 -20.13 21.70
C ALA A 761 -37.74 -19.90 22.84
N ALA A 762 -37.88 -18.65 23.29
CA ALA A 762 -38.84 -18.27 24.34
C ALA A 762 -40.31 -18.31 23.89
N GLN A 763 -40.60 -18.20 22.59
CA GLN A 763 -41.96 -18.33 22.05
C GLN A 763 -42.48 -19.77 21.98
N GLN A 764 -41.61 -20.79 22.13
CA GLN A 764 -42.05 -22.19 22.09
C GLN A 764 -43.01 -22.51 23.23
N ASN A 765 -44.01 -23.35 22.95
CA ASN A 765 -44.99 -23.75 23.94
C ASN A 765 -44.33 -24.60 25.05
N PRO A 766 -44.38 -24.14 26.33
CA PRO A 766 -43.74 -24.86 27.43
C PRO A 766 -44.29 -26.31 27.62
N ALA A 767 -45.57 -26.51 27.35
CA ALA A 767 -46.21 -27.83 27.50
C ALA A 767 -45.66 -28.87 26.50
N GLU A 768 -45.40 -28.46 25.25
CA GLU A 768 -44.79 -29.34 24.24
C GLU A 768 -43.32 -29.65 24.56
N VAL A 769 -42.59 -28.66 25.14
CA VAL A 769 -41.21 -28.84 25.54
C VAL A 769 -41.04 -29.81 26.70
N LEU A 770 -41.99 -29.84 27.62
CA LEU A 770 -41.97 -30.70 28.80
C LEU A 770 -42.52 -32.11 28.51
N LYS A 771 -43.48 -32.27 27.56
CA LYS A 771 -44.05 -33.55 27.12
C LYS A 771 -43.18 -34.31 26.11
N GLY A 772 -42.30 -33.64 25.38
CA GLY A 772 -41.47 -34.26 24.34
C GLY A 772 -40.28 -35.02 24.94
N GLU A 773 -40.42 -36.29 25.25
CA GLU A 773 -39.38 -37.28 25.35
C GLU A 773 -39.21 -38.05 24.06
#